data_b67dcb262dc5b4fed19cde85ef6f1417
#
_entry.id   b67dcb262dc5b4fed19cde85ef6f1417
#
_cell.length_a   1.000
_cell.length_b   1.000
_cell.length_c   1.000
_cell.angle_alpha   90.00
_cell.angle_beta   90.00
_cell.angle_gamma   90.00
#
_symmetry.space_group_name_H-M   'P 1'
#
loop_
_entity.id
_entity.type
_entity.pdbx_description
1 polymer ?
#
loop_
_entity_poly.entity_id
_entity_poly.type
_entity_poly.pdbx_seq_one_letter_code
_entity_poly.pdbx_strand_id
1 'polypeptide(L)'
;MFRKVGLTYMLFAVTAVSMAIDVSKFTFSHIGVQEGMKSQRVYSLATTTDGAIWWTTKQGVERGNGSAISSYTLGDVDLYSNFAGRVVKFASYASADMQDSLFVFDNKGKVFCYNKTQNRFDMRFNMAKSSGYNGVVEDVMVTADGMLFATSSGLFWVGNGSNKAQCISQDFYANSIIPMKDGSGNVLKGNILVGTNKGLMRMNYELRNTKSELRKTRTVNSELTCILPCNSYTAYYDHEKNLLWVGTFDEGVKVQRWGSKEWIDVQSIPSNPIRSIIPYDNKTMLIGVDGYGVYQVGNLGAKAERYSENQSLFASVLFNANDERSGVLHGNGIYGILVDSWGNIVMGSYSGGIDVARPVGSTTAMFKHVRNNPQTIANEHVNCVQEDGGRLLIGTDDGVSIIDSSTGACRNVAQNMVVLSLCKTPSGGILIGTYGSGVCELAADGSVRQIYSKANGSLKDDHVYDMLYDRHGNLWIGCLDGNLAVKSDKGFIYYDINYVQSLTELSDGRIAVGSSHGLYAVTLGKKGYEELHYMENGGEAVNKFILDLFEDNTKNLWIGTDGGGVYIYNIKNKSCSQITTDEGLPSNVICSITKDKTGRIWFGTENGLAFVYPDNPTKVVDVNYCHGLLAEYTRNAAANLSNGQVLYGTVEGAIIIDPQHIQAINYTAPLRLLRVALINDNDAVDRNGTLCSKYSIEEMERFNEEAEKMLQEGTLTLNYSQRSFELYYESINLRNKFDIAYQYKIGDGAWSTPSIEQSIRFVNLEPGKHILYIRCVSKTGGALLDEQKLELIIMQPWWNSWWMWCFYIALIIFAFYGAWKIYDLHSKYNRLIVDRVDSVERQGESRVEKMEEVVEEDDKAESVEDVEKAGEVNVSLDETTVQFVNKATKIVLENLTDTSFTIDSLCREIGMSRTLFYVKIKSYTGHSPQDFVRMIRLEKASSLLRQGHSVSEVADLTGFDNPKYFSIVFKKYFGVSPSKYKA
;
A
#
# COMPACT_ATOMS: atom_id res chain seq x y z
N MET A 1 55.06 27.64 -12.23
CA MET A 1 54.46 26.56 -12.99
C MET A 1 53.50 25.73 -12.10
N PHE A 2 53.89 25.36 -10.88
CA PHE A 2 53.06 24.60 -9.97
C PHE A 2 51.74 25.23 -9.50
N ARG A 3 51.65 26.57 -9.42
CA ARG A 3 50.40 27.27 -9.06
C ARG A 3 49.31 27.28 -10.17
N LYS A 4 49.72 27.25 -11.43
CA LYS A 4 48.77 27.17 -12.56
C LYS A 4 48.20 25.75 -12.76
N VAL A 5 48.97 24.70 -12.47
CA VAL A 5 48.56 23.31 -12.55
C VAL A 5 47.53 23.01 -11.45
N GLY A 6 47.78 23.46 -10.19
CA GLY A 6 46.84 23.30 -9.08
C GLY A 6 45.49 24.01 -9.30
N LEU A 7 45.49 25.20 -9.89
CA LEU A 7 44.26 25.93 -10.19
C LEU A 7 43.48 25.31 -11.31
N THR A 8 44.15 24.72 -12.32
CA THR A 8 43.50 23.99 -13.41
C THR A 8 42.87 22.68 -12.91
N TYR A 9 43.50 21.96 -12.00
CA TYR A 9 42.92 20.76 -11.35
C TYR A 9 41.77 21.13 -10.43
N MET A 10 41.81 22.21 -9.69
CA MET A 10 40.70 22.71 -8.89
C MET A 10 39.52 23.19 -9.73
N LEU A 11 39.75 23.85 -10.88
CA LEU A 11 38.68 24.21 -11.80
C LEU A 11 38.07 23.01 -12.52
N PHE A 12 38.85 21.97 -12.86
CA PHE A 12 38.32 20.73 -13.43
C PHE A 12 37.56 19.90 -12.40
N ALA A 13 37.97 19.87 -11.13
CA ALA A 13 37.20 19.22 -10.08
C ALA A 13 35.88 19.94 -9.81
N VAL A 14 35.87 21.27 -9.82
CA VAL A 14 34.63 22.06 -9.61
C VAL A 14 33.67 21.95 -10.81
N THR A 15 34.18 21.82 -12.05
CA THR A 15 33.31 21.62 -13.23
C THR A 15 32.81 20.18 -13.35
N ALA A 16 33.54 19.18 -12.83
CA ALA A 16 33.05 17.79 -12.78
C ALA A 16 31.95 17.58 -11.71
N VAL A 17 32.01 18.30 -10.60
CA VAL A 17 31.01 18.23 -9.53
C VAL A 17 29.67 18.86 -9.95
N SER A 18 29.64 19.77 -10.94
CA SER A 18 28.41 20.47 -11.34
C SER A 18 27.46 19.67 -12.26
N MET A 19 27.78 18.42 -12.63
CA MET A 19 26.98 17.59 -13.49
C MET A 19 26.67 16.17 -12.93
N ALA A 20 27.05 15.91 -11.71
CA ALA A 20 26.65 14.69 -11.00
C ALA A 20 25.17 14.80 -10.56
N ILE A 21 24.45 13.69 -10.53
CA ILE A 21 23.10 13.65 -9.97
C ILE A 21 23.20 14.02 -8.49
N ASP A 22 22.37 14.96 -8.06
CA ASP A 22 22.34 15.40 -6.67
C ASP A 22 21.37 14.54 -5.86
N VAL A 23 21.82 14.03 -4.71
CA VAL A 23 21.01 13.24 -3.77
C VAL A 23 19.77 14.01 -3.30
N SER A 24 19.85 15.33 -3.19
CA SER A 24 18.72 16.18 -2.81
C SER A 24 17.53 16.14 -3.78
N LYS A 25 17.75 15.60 -4.99
CA LYS A 25 16.71 15.41 -5.99
C LYS A 25 15.93 14.13 -5.85
N PHE A 26 16.11 13.38 -4.77
CA PHE A 26 15.40 12.13 -4.52
C PHE A 26 14.70 12.15 -3.17
N THR A 27 13.51 11.55 -3.14
CA THR A 27 12.87 11.08 -1.92
C THR A 27 13.07 9.59 -1.80
N PHE A 28 13.10 9.08 -0.59
CA PHE A 28 13.46 7.70 -0.31
C PHE A 28 12.35 6.97 0.41
N SER A 29 12.22 5.69 0.11
CA SER A 29 11.41 4.77 0.89
C SER A 29 12.11 3.44 1.01
N HIS A 30 11.89 2.78 2.12
CA HIS A 30 12.44 1.48 2.44
C HIS A 30 11.37 0.39 2.32
N ILE A 31 11.79 -0.80 1.91
CA ILE A 31 10.99 -2.02 1.91
C ILE A 31 11.81 -3.08 2.65
N GLY A 32 11.41 -3.41 3.86
CA GLY A 32 12.06 -4.38 4.73
C GLY A 32 11.08 -5.39 5.31
N VAL A 33 11.47 -6.02 6.41
CA VAL A 33 10.63 -7.02 7.09
C VAL A 33 9.37 -6.38 7.70
N GLN A 34 9.47 -5.11 8.13
CA GLN A 34 8.31 -4.37 8.67
C GLN A 34 7.24 -4.14 7.59
N GLU A 35 7.66 -3.95 6.34
CA GLU A 35 6.78 -3.78 5.18
C GLU A 35 6.30 -5.11 4.59
N GLY A 36 6.68 -6.24 5.17
CA GLY A 36 6.18 -7.58 4.82
C GLY A 36 7.16 -8.47 4.03
N MET A 37 8.43 -8.05 3.83
CA MET A 37 9.44 -8.94 3.26
C MET A 37 9.71 -10.14 4.18
N LYS A 38 9.95 -11.31 3.61
CA LYS A 38 10.33 -12.50 4.36
C LYS A 38 11.80 -12.51 4.81
N SER A 39 12.65 -11.73 4.14
CA SER A 39 14.08 -11.64 4.45
C SER A 39 14.65 -10.32 3.95
N GLN A 40 15.48 -9.67 4.77
CA GLN A 40 16.23 -8.46 4.36
C GLN A 40 17.35 -8.73 3.35
N ARG A 41 17.68 -9.99 3.06
CA ARG A 41 18.74 -10.35 2.10
C ARG A 41 18.16 -10.42 0.69
N VAL A 42 18.55 -9.47 -0.14
CA VAL A 42 18.19 -9.44 -1.56
C VAL A 42 19.39 -9.87 -2.39
N TYR A 43 19.20 -10.85 -3.27
CA TYR A 43 20.28 -11.38 -4.14
C TYR A 43 20.21 -10.85 -5.56
N SER A 44 19.03 -10.61 -6.09
CA SER A 44 18.84 -10.02 -7.40
C SER A 44 17.47 -9.34 -7.53
N LEU A 45 17.38 -8.41 -8.49
CA LEU A 45 16.18 -7.66 -8.83
C LEU A 45 15.79 -7.91 -10.28
N ALA A 46 14.50 -7.88 -10.56
CA ALA A 46 13.96 -7.89 -11.92
C ALA A 46 12.68 -7.05 -11.98
N THR A 47 12.30 -6.67 -13.19
CA THR A 47 11.00 -6.06 -13.47
C THR A 47 10.33 -6.79 -14.63
N THR A 48 9.02 -6.85 -14.59
CA THR A 48 8.18 -7.37 -15.68
C THR A 48 7.57 -6.22 -16.46
N THR A 49 7.09 -6.48 -17.67
CA THR A 49 6.49 -5.46 -18.56
C THR A 49 5.28 -4.77 -17.93
N ASP A 50 4.66 -5.39 -16.93
CA ASP A 50 3.58 -4.82 -16.15
C ASP A 50 4.06 -3.78 -15.12
N GLY A 51 5.38 -3.60 -14.92
CA GLY A 51 5.99 -2.65 -14.01
C GLY A 51 6.14 -3.16 -12.58
N ALA A 52 5.79 -4.41 -12.26
CA ALA A 52 6.04 -4.99 -10.95
C ALA A 52 7.55 -5.17 -10.70
N ILE A 53 7.97 -4.94 -9.47
CA ILE A 53 9.33 -5.22 -9.03
C ILE A 53 9.36 -6.60 -8.38
N TRP A 54 10.30 -7.41 -8.82
CA TRP A 54 10.56 -8.73 -8.29
C TRP A 54 11.94 -8.78 -7.65
N TRP A 55 12.06 -9.49 -6.56
CA TRP A 55 13.34 -9.72 -5.91
C TRP A 55 13.45 -11.13 -5.37
N THR A 56 14.68 -11.57 -5.25
CA THR A 56 14.99 -12.90 -4.75
C THR A 56 15.61 -12.85 -3.38
N THR A 57 15.19 -13.76 -2.51
CA THR A 57 15.69 -13.94 -1.16
C THR A 57 16.14 -15.38 -0.95
N LYS A 58 16.72 -15.71 0.19
CA LYS A 58 17.03 -17.10 0.52
C LYS A 58 15.81 -18.00 0.62
N GLN A 59 14.62 -17.43 0.85
CA GLN A 59 13.37 -18.17 1.01
C GLN A 59 12.65 -18.41 -0.32
N GLY A 60 12.96 -17.64 -1.34
CA GLY A 60 12.32 -17.74 -2.65
C GLY A 60 12.28 -16.43 -3.39
N VAL A 61 11.18 -16.15 -4.01
CA VAL A 61 10.94 -14.95 -4.83
C VAL A 61 9.83 -14.14 -4.18
N GLU A 62 9.99 -12.84 -4.19
CA GLU A 62 8.98 -11.90 -3.72
C GLU A 62 8.68 -10.89 -4.82
N ARG A 63 7.44 -10.39 -4.84
CA ARG A 63 6.94 -9.44 -5.83
C ARG A 63 6.25 -8.27 -5.12
N GLY A 64 6.65 -7.06 -5.45
CA GLY A 64 6.00 -5.83 -5.02
C GLY A 64 5.26 -5.15 -6.17
N ASN A 65 4.00 -4.81 -5.97
CA ASN A 65 3.19 -4.05 -6.92
C ASN A 65 3.00 -2.58 -6.48
N GLY A 66 3.70 -2.16 -5.42
CA GLY A 66 3.59 -0.83 -4.83
C GLY A 66 2.63 -0.75 -3.64
N SER A 67 1.66 -1.64 -3.50
CA SER A 67 0.69 -1.67 -2.38
C SER A 67 0.83 -2.90 -1.49
N ALA A 68 1.29 -4.02 -2.05
CA ALA A 68 1.43 -5.29 -1.33
C ALA A 68 2.66 -6.06 -1.78
N ILE A 69 3.12 -6.97 -0.93
CA ILE A 69 4.21 -7.90 -1.20
C ILE A 69 3.64 -9.31 -1.27
N SER A 70 3.82 -9.97 -2.40
CA SER A 70 3.49 -11.37 -2.60
C SER A 70 4.75 -12.21 -2.51
N SER A 71 4.73 -13.30 -1.75
CA SER A 71 5.88 -14.20 -1.58
C SER A 71 5.59 -15.54 -2.26
N TYR A 72 6.56 -16.03 -3.03
CA TYR A 72 6.49 -17.28 -3.77
C TYR A 72 7.56 -18.22 -3.26
N THR A 73 7.15 -19.36 -2.72
CA THR A 73 8.05 -20.46 -2.39
C THR A 73 8.39 -21.23 -3.67
N LEU A 74 9.67 -21.52 -3.87
CA LEU A 74 10.07 -22.39 -4.96
C LEU A 74 9.77 -23.84 -4.57
N GLY A 75 8.91 -24.50 -5.33
CA GLY A 75 8.47 -25.86 -5.10
C GLY A 75 9.66 -26.82 -4.88
N ASP A 76 9.48 -27.84 -4.03
CA ASP A 76 10.52 -28.78 -3.62
C ASP A 76 11.38 -28.31 -2.43
N VAL A 77 10.82 -27.46 -1.59
CA VAL A 77 11.39 -27.18 -0.28
C VAL A 77 10.86 -28.25 0.67
N ASP A 78 11.68 -29.25 0.98
CA ASP A 78 11.50 -29.97 2.24
C ASP A 78 11.41 -28.92 3.35
N LEU A 79 10.29 -28.90 4.06
CA LEU A 79 10.03 -27.94 5.16
C LEU A 79 11.15 -27.93 6.23
N TYR A 80 12.04 -28.91 6.20
CA TYR A 80 13.17 -29.11 7.09
C TYR A 80 14.53 -28.96 6.43
N SER A 81 14.63 -28.70 5.10
CA SER A 81 15.93 -28.48 4.48
C SER A 81 16.47 -27.13 4.92
N ASN A 82 17.64 -27.16 5.58
CA ASN A 82 18.38 -25.97 5.98
C ASN A 82 18.53 -25.01 4.79
N PHE A 83 17.88 -23.85 4.84
CA PHE A 83 18.10 -22.74 3.92
C PHE A 83 19.51 -22.11 4.04
N ALA A 84 20.36 -22.68 4.92
CA ALA A 84 21.72 -22.22 5.10
C ALA A 84 22.48 -22.37 3.77
N GLY A 85 22.98 -21.23 3.25
CA GLY A 85 23.75 -21.17 2.03
C GLY A 85 22.96 -21.23 0.72
N ARG A 86 21.61 -21.22 0.75
CA ARG A 86 20.82 -21.12 -0.48
C ARG A 86 20.86 -19.67 -1.01
N VAL A 87 21.19 -19.52 -2.28
CA VAL A 87 21.15 -18.26 -3.04
C VAL A 87 20.23 -18.48 -4.24
N VAL A 88 19.28 -17.58 -4.39
CA VAL A 88 18.31 -17.57 -5.51
C VAL A 88 18.57 -16.31 -6.32
N LYS A 89 18.65 -16.42 -7.63
CA LYS A 89 18.85 -15.29 -8.55
C LYS A 89 17.90 -15.38 -9.74
N PHE A 90 17.62 -14.25 -10.38
CA PHE A 90 16.97 -14.23 -11.69
C PHE A 90 17.94 -14.64 -12.78
N ALA A 91 17.45 -15.43 -13.74
CA ALA A 91 18.22 -15.78 -14.93
C ALA A 91 18.20 -14.63 -15.94
N SER A 92 19.26 -14.46 -16.71
CA SER A 92 19.31 -13.53 -17.82
C SER A 92 18.63 -14.12 -19.08
N TYR A 93 18.24 -13.26 -20.03
CA TYR A 93 17.51 -13.67 -21.24
C TYR A 93 18.24 -13.25 -22.50
N ALA A 94 18.19 -14.12 -23.51
CA ALA A 94 18.74 -13.85 -24.83
C ALA A 94 17.82 -13.01 -25.75
N SER A 95 16.54 -12.86 -25.41
CA SER A 95 15.56 -12.11 -26.22
C SER A 95 14.64 -11.30 -25.32
N ALA A 96 14.21 -10.13 -25.79
CA ALA A 96 13.25 -9.28 -25.10
C ALA A 96 11.89 -9.97 -24.88
N ASP A 97 11.44 -10.79 -25.84
CA ASP A 97 10.16 -11.52 -25.77
C ASP A 97 10.09 -12.51 -24.58
N MET A 98 11.23 -12.87 -24.00
CA MET A 98 11.30 -13.78 -22.86
C MET A 98 11.25 -13.06 -21.50
N GLN A 99 11.24 -11.74 -21.48
CA GLN A 99 11.32 -10.95 -20.24
C GLN A 99 10.13 -11.22 -19.28
N ASP A 100 8.95 -11.48 -19.83
CA ASP A 100 7.76 -11.80 -19.04
C ASP A 100 7.71 -13.24 -18.54
N SER A 101 8.58 -14.10 -19.05
CA SER A 101 8.74 -15.48 -18.61
C SER A 101 9.78 -15.56 -17.51
N LEU A 102 9.51 -14.95 -16.34
CA LEU A 102 10.45 -14.90 -15.22
C LEU A 102 11.04 -16.27 -14.88
N PHE A 103 12.34 -16.44 -15.14
CA PHE A 103 13.09 -17.61 -14.70
C PHE A 103 13.96 -17.25 -13.50
N VAL A 104 13.98 -18.12 -12.51
CA VAL A 104 14.85 -18.05 -11.36
C VAL A 104 15.61 -19.35 -11.20
N PHE A 105 16.78 -19.27 -10.60
CA PHE A 105 17.57 -20.46 -10.29
C PHE A 105 18.15 -20.37 -8.88
N ASP A 106 18.41 -21.52 -8.30
CA ASP A 106 19.18 -21.59 -7.05
C ASP A 106 20.64 -21.99 -7.33
N ASN A 107 21.51 -21.73 -6.36
CA ASN A 107 22.93 -22.06 -6.46
C ASN A 107 23.24 -23.58 -6.52
N LYS A 108 22.22 -24.44 -6.48
CA LYS A 108 22.30 -25.89 -6.75
C LYS A 108 21.93 -26.24 -8.18
N GLY A 109 21.57 -25.24 -9.01
CA GLY A 109 21.20 -25.40 -10.41
C GLY A 109 19.80 -25.94 -10.66
N LYS A 110 18.90 -25.74 -9.71
CA LYS A 110 17.46 -25.90 -9.97
C LYS A 110 16.95 -24.64 -10.63
N VAL A 111 16.30 -24.74 -11.78
CA VAL A 111 15.73 -23.63 -12.54
C VAL A 111 14.23 -23.72 -12.51
N PHE A 112 13.58 -22.62 -12.17
CA PHE A 112 12.13 -22.49 -12.09
C PHE A 112 11.65 -21.39 -13.03
N CYS A 113 10.42 -21.54 -13.53
CA CYS A 113 9.76 -20.55 -14.36
C CYS A 113 8.45 -20.12 -13.70
N TYR A 114 8.16 -18.84 -13.70
CA TYR A 114 6.91 -18.31 -13.19
C TYR A 114 5.75 -18.70 -14.12
N ASN A 115 4.79 -19.37 -13.55
CA ASN A 115 3.53 -19.71 -14.20
C ASN A 115 2.48 -18.66 -13.77
N LYS A 116 2.13 -17.76 -14.69
CA LYS A 116 1.16 -16.67 -14.44
C LYS A 116 -0.21 -17.23 -14.05
N THR A 117 -0.67 -18.27 -14.76
CA THR A 117 -1.99 -18.88 -14.58
C THR A 117 -2.17 -19.48 -13.19
N GLN A 118 -1.14 -20.16 -12.70
CA GLN A 118 -1.17 -20.80 -11.40
C GLN A 118 -0.60 -19.92 -10.28
N ASN A 119 -0.07 -18.74 -10.63
CA ASN A 119 0.58 -17.80 -9.72
C ASN A 119 1.66 -18.48 -8.84
N ARG A 120 2.49 -19.32 -9.46
CA ARG A 120 3.56 -20.07 -8.79
C ARG A 120 4.77 -20.27 -9.69
N PHE A 121 5.88 -20.70 -9.10
CA PHE A 121 7.08 -21.09 -9.85
C PHE A 121 7.12 -22.60 -10.04
N ASP A 122 7.15 -23.06 -11.30
CA ASP A 122 7.27 -24.46 -11.66
C ASP A 122 8.72 -24.81 -11.99
N MET A 123 9.23 -25.93 -11.46
CA MET A 123 10.58 -26.40 -11.74
C MET A 123 10.70 -26.86 -13.19
N ARG A 124 11.63 -26.29 -13.95
CA ARG A 124 11.90 -26.63 -15.36
C ARG A 124 13.11 -27.52 -15.53
N PHE A 125 14.13 -27.37 -14.70
CA PHE A 125 15.35 -28.12 -14.81
C PHE A 125 16.04 -28.28 -13.46
N ASN A 126 16.78 -29.40 -13.29
CA ASN A 126 17.61 -29.67 -12.11
C ASN A 126 18.97 -30.22 -12.57
N MET A 127 20.01 -29.41 -12.48
CA MET A 127 21.35 -29.74 -12.95
C MET A 127 21.96 -30.92 -12.21
N ALA A 128 21.77 -31.02 -10.90
CA ALA A 128 22.30 -32.14 -10.10
C ALA A 128 21.69 -33.49 -10.53
N LYS A 129 20.37 -33.53 -10.76
CA LYS A 129 19.69 -34.77 -11.22
C LYS A 129 20.06 -35.15 -12.65
N SER A 130 20.31 -34.15 -13.51
CA SER A 130 20.49 -34.38 -14.95
C SER A 130 21.94 -34.65 -15.34
N SER A 131 22.93 -34.09 -14.64
CA SER A 131 24.35 -34.21 -14.95
C SER A 131 25.21 -34.75 -13.82
N GLY A 132 24.66 -34.96 -12.63
CA GLY A 132 25.42 -35.32 -11.43
C GLY A 132 26.29 -34.17 -10.92
N TYR A 133 26.07 -32.94 -11.39
CA TYR A 133 26.86 -31.77 -10.99
C TYR A 133 26.52 -31.33 -9.56
N ASN A 134 27.53 -31.31 -8.69
CA ASN A 134 27.37 -30.95 -7.27
C ASN A 134 28.06 -29.63 -6.90
N GLY A 135 28.58 -28.87 -7.86
CA GLY A 135 29.20 -27.56 -7.64
C GLY A 135 28.18 -26.46 -7.49
N VAL A 136 28.68 -25.22 -7.40
CA VAL A 136 27.86 -24.01 -7.29
C VAL A 136 27.54 -23.50 -8.68
N VAL A 137 26.26 -23.15 -8.91
CA VAL A 137 25.79 -22.42 -10.09
C VAL A 137 25.70 -20.94 -9.71
N GLU A 138 26.45 -20.10 -10.42
CA GLU A 138 26.56 -18.68 -10.17
C GLU A 138 25.61 -17.84 -11.02
N ASP A 139 25.37 -18.26 -12.28
CA ASP A 139 24.49 -17.55 -13.19
C ASP A 139 23.89 -18.49 -14.22
N VAL A 140 22.72 -18.13 -14.74
CA VAL A 140 21.98 -18.86 -15.78
C VAL A 140 21.48 -17.90 -16.84
N MET A 141 21.67 -18.21 -18.10
CA MET A 141 21.04 -17.51 -19.21
C MET A 141 20.08 -18.42 -19.95
N VAL A 142 18.85 -17.97 -20.15
CA VAL A 142 17.81 -18.68 -20.87
C VAL A 142 17.74 -18.17 -22.30
N THR A 143 17.71 -19.09 -23.27
CA THR A 143 17.58 -18.82 -24.70
C THR A 143 16.40 -19.61 -25.27
N ALA A 144 15.96 -19.26 -26.46
CA ALA A 144 14.92 -20.01 -27.18
C ALA A 144 15.29 -21.50 -27.41
N ASP A 145 16.57 -21.83 -27.41
CA ASP A 145 17.08 -23.16 -27.74
C ASP A 145 17.54 -23.96 -26.52
N GLY A 146 17.69 -23.34 -25.36
CA GLY A 146 18.17 -24.00 -24.15
C GLY A 146 18.67 -23.02 -23.09
N MET A 147 19.48 -23.53 -22.17
CA MET A 147 20.01 -22.77 -21.03
C MET A 147 21.54 -22.91 -20.95
N LEU A 148 22.21 -21.79 -20.68
CA LEU A 148 23.66 -21.72 -20.43
C LEU A 148 23.86 -21.50 -18.91
N PHE A 149 24.74 -22.29 -18.30
CA PHE A 149 25.04 -22.26 -16.88
C PHE A 149 26.48 -21.84 -16.66
N ALA A 150 26.70 -20.76 -15.89
CA ALA A 150 27.98 -20.39 -15.31
C ALA A 150 28.14 -21.07 -13.94
N THR A 151 29.21 -21.78 -13.75
CA THR A 151 29.40 -22.61 -12.56
C THR A 151 30.80 -22.46 -11.96
N SER A 152 30.96 -22.92 -10.74
CA SER A 152 32.27 -22.99 -10.09
C SER A 152 33.28 -23.89 -10.82
N SER A 153 32.84 -24.71 -11.76
CA SER A 153 33.71 -25.61 -12.55
C SER A 153 33.66 -25.33 -14.04
N GLY A 154 33.23 -24.14 -14.45
CA GLY A 154 33.20 -23.73 -15.85
C GLY A 154 31.81 -23.48 -16.43
N LEU A 155 31.65 -23.67 -17.70
CA LEU A 155 30.47 -23.31 -18.48
C LEU A 155 29.78 -24.56 -19.06
N PHE A 156 28.45 -24.65 -18.88
CA PHE A 156 27.68 -25.80 -19.34
C PHE A 156 26.47 -25.34 -20.15
N TRP A 157 26.07 -26.16 -21.14
CA TRP A 157 24.89 -25.94 -21.98
C TRP A 157 23.88 -27.09 -21.82
N VAL A 158 22.62 -26.74 -21.78
CA VAL A 158 21.47 -27.65 -21.76
C VAL A 158 20.51 -27.23 -22.84
N GLY A 159 20.35 -28.03 -23.89
CA GLY A 159 19.40 -27.80 -24.99
C GLY A 159 17.96 -28.11 -24.57
N ASN A 160 17.00 -27.43 -25.17
CA ASN A 160 15.57 -27.67 -24.91
C ASN A 160 15.20 -29.14 -25.17
N GLY A 161 14.48 -29.75 -24.21
CA GLY A 161 14.11 -31.16 -24.24
C GLY A 161 15.27 -32.13 -23.96
N SER A 162 16.46 -31.64 -23.62
CA SER A 162 17.59 -32.45 -23.19
C SER A 162 17.65 -32.50 -21.67
N ASN A 163 17.85 -33.74 -21.17
CA ASN A 163 18.10 -33.94 -19.73
C ASN A 163 19.60 -34.02 -19.41
N LYS A 164 20.49 -33.73 -20.38
CA LYS A 164 21.94 -33.81 -20.20
C LYS A 164 22.59 -32.46 -20.43
N ALA A 165 23.43 -32.03 -19.48
CA ALA A 165 24.30 -30.89 -19.63
C ALA A 165 25.52 -31.22 -20.42
N GLN A 166 25.83 -30.40 -21.44
CA GLN A 166 27.05 -30.47 -22.24
C GLN A 166 28.05 -29.49 -21.61
N CYS A 167 29.25 -30.00 -21.25
CA CYS A 167 30.33 -29.11 -20.84
C CYS A 167 30.90 -28.36 -22.07
N ILE A 168 30.99 -27.02 -21.92
CA ILE A 168 31.62 -26.15 -22.92
C ILE A 168 33.10 -25.94 -22.55
N SER A 169 33.36 -25.59 -21.29
CA SER A 169 34.72 -25.41 -20.76
C SER A 169 34.75 -25.63 -19.24
N GLN A 170 35.86 -26.20 -18.74
CA GLN A 170 36.09 -26.46 -17.31
C GLN A 170 37.34 -25.75 -16.76
N ASP A 171 37.94 -24.85 -17.53
CA ASP A 171 39.26 -24.29 -17.20
C ASP A 171 39.22 -23.11 -16.21
N PHE A 172 38.02 -22.67 -15.79
CA PHE A 172 37.84 -21.46 -14.97
C PHE A 172 36.59 -21.56 -14.08
N TYR A 173 36.56 -20.70 -13.08
CA TYR A 173 35.33 -20.40 -12.33
C TYR A 173 34.56 -19.32 -13.07
N ALA A 174 33.32 -19.61 -13.50
CA ALA A 174 32.46 -18.68 -14.22
C ALA A 174 31.56 -17.95 -13.21
N ASN A 175 31.65 -16.61 -13.15
CA ASN A 175 30.90 -15.75 -12.24
C ASN A 175 29.56 -15.30 -12.81
N SER A 176 29.51 -15.00 -14.11
CA SER A 176 28.33 -14.40 -14.75
C SER A 176 28.29 -14.66 -16.25
N ILE A 177 27.06 -14.57 -16.79
CA ILE A 177 26.78 -14.64 -18.23
C ILE A 177 26.11 -13.33 -18.65
N ILE A 178 26.75 -12.57 -19.52
CA ILE A 178 26.34 -11.24 -19.91
C ILE A 178 25.96 -11.23 -21.38
N PRO A 179 24.68 -11.19 -21.73
CA PRO A 179 24.25 -11.04 -23.13
C PRO A 179 24.51 -9.62 -23.60
N MET A 180 25.28 -9.47 -24.71
CA MET A 180 25.39 -8.18 -25.38
C MET A 180 24.13 -7.92 -26.19
N LYS A 181 23.34 -6.92 -25.81
CA LYS A 181 22.03 -6.61 -26.40
C LYS A 181 22.13 -5.43 -27.41
N ASP A 182 21.33 -5.49 -28.45
CA ASP A 182 21.08 -4.36 -29.36
C ASP A 182 20.03 -3.38 -28.79
N GLY A 183 19.73 -2.32 -29.53
CA GLY A 183 18.73 -1.32 -29.13
C GLY A 183 17.29 -1.87 -29.02
N SER A 184 17.02 -3.07 -29.53
CA SER A 184 15.75 -3.78 -29.42
C SER A 184 15.73 -4.79 -28.26
N GLY A 185 16.82 -4.89 -27.47
CA GLY A 185 16.94 -5.82 -26.35
C GLY A 185 17.27 -7.26 -26.72
N ASN A 186 17.53 -7.54 -28.00
CA ASN A 186 17.94 -8.85 -28.47
C ASN A 186 19.46 -9.00 -28.40
N VAL A 187 19.93 -10.20 -28.11
CA VAL A 187 21.38 -10.48 -28.11
C VAL A 187 21.95 -10.34 -29.49
N LEU A 188 23.01 -9.54 -29.63
CA LEU A 188 23.80 -9.42 -30.85
C LEU A 188 24.34 -10.80 -31.22
N LYS A 189 24.04 -11.30 -32.45
CA LYS A 189 24.41 -12.65 -32.90
C LYS A 189 25.87 -12.98 -32.59
N GLY A 190 26.06 -14.05 -31.82
CA GLY A 190 27.35 -14.57 -31.48
C GLY A 190 28.16 -13.84 -30.39
N ASN A 191 27.57 -12.89 -29.67
CA ASN A 191 28.28 -12.11 -28.67
C ASN A 191 27.67 -12.30 -27.25
N ILE A 192 28.13 -13.32 -26.56
CA ILE A 192 27.90 -13.52 -25.15
C ILE A 192 29.24 -13.32 -24.41
N LEU A 193 29.23 -12.55 -23.36
CA LEU A 193 30.37 -12.39 -22.49
C LEU A 193 30.20 -13.28 -21.25
N VAL A 194 31.31 -13.84 -20.80
CA VAL A 194 31.35 -14.67 -19.58
C VAL A 194 32.40 -14.08 -18.63
N GLY A 195 31.94 -13.58 -17.51
CA GLY A 195 32.82 -13.13 -16.43
C GLY A 195 33.41 -14.34 -15.73
N THR A 196 34.73 -14.40 -15.63
CA THR A 196 35.45 -15.52 -14.99
C THR A 196 36.54 -15.03 -14.05
N ASN A 197 37.03 -15.92 -13.21
CA ASN A 197 38.19 -15.65 -12.36
C ASN A 197 39.51 -15.49 -13.14
N LYS A 198 39.55 -15.89 -14.39
CA LYS A 198 40.72 -15.77 -15.29
C LYS A 198 40.57 -14.63 -16.30
N GLY A 199 39.44 -13.94 -16.32
CA GLY A 199 39.19 -12.81 -17.18
C GLY A 199 37.78 -12.77 -17.74
N LEU A 200 37.48 -11.70 -18.48
CA LEU A 200 36.26 -11.58 -19.27
C LEU A 200 36.44 -12.33 -20.58
N MET A 201 35.67 -13.38 -20.78
CA MET A 201 35.71 -14.20 -21.98
C MET A 201 34.57 -13.80 -22.92
N ARG A 202 34.89 -13.68 -24.20
CA ARG A 202 33.90 -13.55 -25.28
C ARG A 202 33.63 -14.95 -25.84
N MET A 203 32.35 -15.33 -25.85
CA MET A 203 31.88 -16.57 -26.43
C MET A 203 31.20 -16.29 -27.78
N ASN A 204 31.71 -16.92 -28.86
CA ASN A 204 31.02 -16.89 -30.13
C ASN A 204 30.02 -18.06 -30.14
N TYR A 205 28.73 -17.75 -30.17
CA TYR A 205 27.65 -18.72 -30.03
C TYR A 205 27.03 -19.01 -31.38
N GLU A 206 27.31 -20.21 -31.95
CA GLU A 206 26.67 -20.70 -33.15
C GLU A 206 25.93 -22.02 -32.83
N LEU A 207 24.63 -22.04 -33.08
CA LEU A 207 23.82 -23.23 -33.04
C LEU A 207 23.99 -24.01 -34.35
N ARG A 208 24.62 -25.18 -34.28
CA ARG A 208 24.65 -26.12 -35.42
C ARG A 208 23.56 -27.18 -35.29
N ASN A 209 22.65 -27.22 -36.24
CA ASN A 209 21.76 -28.35 -36.44
C ASN A 209 22.56 -29.56 -36.96
N THR A 210 22.84 -30.53 -36.09
CA THR A 210 23.35 -31.82 -36.56
C THR A 210 22.20 -32.60 -37.21
N LYS A 211 22.26 -32.71 -38.53
CA LYS A 211 21.37 -33.56 -39.32
C LYS A 211 21.78 -35.05 -39.12
N SER A 212 21.31 -35.66 -38.06
CA SER A 212 21.17 -37.09 -37.99
C SER A 212 19.68 -37.44 -37.79
N GLU A 213 19.16 -38.24 -38.70
CA GLU A 213 17.72 -38.45 -38.91
C GLU A 213 16.92 -39.07 -37.74
N LEU A 214 17.53 -39.29 -36.58
CA LEU A 214 16.87 -39.97 -35.45
C LEU A 214 16.90 -39.25 -34.07
N ARG A 215 17.71 -38.20 -33.90
CA ARG A 215 17.65 -37.32 -32.68
C ARG A 215 18.19 -35.95 -33.03
N LYS A 216 17.33 -34.92 -33.04
CA LYS A 216 17.73 -33.52 -33.13
C LYS A 216 18.42 -33.08 -31.83
N THR A 217 19.68 -33.44 -31.62
CA THR A 217 20.51 -32.87 -30.57
C THR A 217 21.22 -31.65 -31.13
N ARG A 218 20.87 -30.47 -30.58
CA ARG A 218 21.58 -29.23 -30.89
C ARG A 218 22.82 -29.15 -30.01
N THR A 219 24.02 -29.15 -30.65
CA THR A 219 25.29 -28.95 -29.99
C THR A 219 25.77 -27.53 -30.20
N VAL A 220 26.32 -26.92 -29.14
CA VAL A 220 26.94 -25.59 -29.20
C VAL A 220 28.42 -25.77 -29.52
N ASN A 221 28.86 -25.19 -30.64
CA ASN A 221 30.27 -25.04 -30.92
C ASN A 221 30.63 -23.60 -30.51
N SER A 222 31.51 -23.42 -29.51
CA SER A 222 31.89 -22.14 -29.02
C SER A 222 33.39 -22.01 -28.90
N GLU A 223 33.90 -20.91 -29.42
CA GLU A 223 35.28 -20.50 -29.22
C GLU A 223 35.30 -19.40 -28.15
N LEU A 224 36.01 -19.63 -27.05
CA LEU A 224 36.17 -18.67 -25.95
C LEU A 224 37.47 -17.88 -26.17
N THR A 225 37.34 -16.54 -26.21
CA THR A 225 38.48 -15.64 -26.37
C THR A 225 38.52 -14.69 -25.14
N CYS A 226 39.66 -14.64 -24.44
CA CYS A 226 39.84 -13.68 -23.36
C CYS A 226 40.01 -12.28 -23.91
N ILE A 227 39.18 -11.32 -23.49
CA ILE A 227 39.25 -9.91 -23.91
C ILE A 227 39.77 -8.98 -22.83
N LEU A 228 39.67 -9.37 -21.55
CA LEU A 228 40.20 -8.64 -20.40
C LEU A 228 40.72 -9.63 -19.35
N PRO A 229 42.03 -9.69 -19.04
CA PRO A 229 42.61 -10.72 -18.17
C PRO A 229 42.56 -10.29 -16.67
N CYS A 230 41.37 -9.98 -16.16
CA CYS A 230 41.15 -9.68 -14.73
C CYS A 230 39.87 -10.37 -14.23
N ASN A 231 39.81 -10.70 -12.94
CA ASN A 231 38.63 -11.35 -12.36
C ASN A 231 37.37 -10.50 -12.56
N SER A 232 36.60 -10.89 -13.56
CA SER A 232 35.43 -10.14 -14.02
C SER A 232 34.13 -10.70 -13.41
N TYR A 233 33.31 -9.82 -12.82
CA TYR A 233 32.10 -10.22 -12.11
C TYR A 233 30.82 -9.84 -12.84
N THR A 234 30.74 -8.61 -13.37
CA THR A 234 29.58 -8.12 -14.15
C THR A 234 30.06 -7.29 -15.33
N ALA A 235 29.20 -7.10 -16.31
CA ALA A 235 29.46 -6.16 -17.39
C ALA A 235 28.15 -5.63 -17.98
N TYR A 236 28.23 -4.44 -18.60
CA TYR A 236 27.15 -3.82 -19.33
C TYR A 236 27.65 -3.29 -20.68
N TYR A 237 26.97 -3.62 -21.75
CA TYR A 237 27.25 -3.09 -23.08
C TYR A 237 26.26 -1.98 -23.43
N ASP A 238 26.74 -0.75 -23.49
CA ASP A 238 26.02 0.41 -23.98
C ASP A 238 26.06 0.43 -25.51
N HIS A 239 24.96 0.00 -26.11
CA HIS A 239 24.87 -0.11 -27.59
C HIS A 239 24.89 1.28 -28.25
N GLU A 240 24.25 2.30 -27.64
CA GLU A 240 24.19 3.65 -28.24
C GLU A 240 25.55 4.33 -28.30
N LYS A 241 26.36 4.13 -27.25
CA LYS A 241 27.70 4.72 -27.16
C LYS A 241 28.81 3.77 -27.61
N ASN A 242 28.47 2.54 -27.92
CA ASN A 242 29.42 1.48 -28.26
C ASN A 242 30.51 1.28 -27.19
N LEU A 243 30.09 1.31 -25.89
CA LEU A 243 30.96 1.17 -24.75
C LEU A 243 30.68 -0.13 -24.00
N LEU A 244 31.73 -0.85 -23.66
CA LEU A 244 31.67 -2.00 -22.77
C LEU A 244 32.19 -1.60 -21.38
N TRP A 245 31.33 -1.68 -20.37
CA TRP A 245 31.64 -1.48 -18.97
C TRP A 245 31.84 -2.84 -18.30
N VAL A 246 32.92 -3.00 -17.59
CA VAL A 246 33.27 -4.25 -16.90
C VAL A 246 33.52 -3.99 -15.41
N GLY A 247 32.73 -4.63 -14.57
CA GLY A 247 32.91 -4.64 -13.14
C GLY A 247 33.74 -5.84 -12.72
N THR A 248 34.84 -5.57 -12.03
CA THR A 248 35.78 -6.58 -11.57
C THR A 248 35.55 -6.95 -10.11
N PHE A 249 36.20 -7.98 -9.64
CA PHE A 249 36.12 -8.41 -8.24
C PHE A 249 36.96 -7.50 -7.32
N ASP A 250 38.10 -7.03 -7.77
CA ASP A 250 39.14 -6.36 -6.96
C ASP A 250 39.88 -5.21 -7.67
N GLU A 251 39.55 -4.91 -8.94
CA GLU A 251 40.19 -3.84 -9.72
C GLU A 251 39.22 -2.71 -10.10
N GLY A 252 38.03 -2.63 -9.45
CA GLY A 252 37.01 -1.60 -9.73
C GLY A 252 36.33 -1.77 -11.08
N VAL A 253 36.12 -0.69 -11.83
CA VAL A 253 35.43 -0.69 -13.12
C VAL A 253 36.34 -0.28 -14.25
N LYS A 254 36.35 -1.06 -15.31
CA LYS A 254 37.08 -0.81 -16.57
C LYS A 254 36.09 -0.57 -17.73
N VAL A 255 36.44 0.38 -18.58
CA VAL A 255 35.59 0.75 -19.73
C VAL A 255 36.40 0.64 -21.02
N GLN A 256 35.77 0.07 -22.05
CA GLN A 256 36.39 -0.07 -23.37
C GLN A 256 35.42 0.35 -24.46
N ARG A 257 35.87 1.02 -25.51
CA ARG A 257 35.10 1.13 -26.73
C ARG A 257 35.10 -0.24 -27.43
N TRP A 258 33.95 -0.78 -27.70
CA TRP A 258 33.85 -2.10 -28.31
C TRP A 258 34.67 -2.21 -29.63
N GLY A 259 35.55 -3.18 -29.64
CA GLY A 259 36.47 -3.37 -30.77
C GLY A 259 37.82 -2.63 -30.63
N SER A 260 38.01 -1.79 -29.63
CA SER A 260 39.34 -1.23 -29.26
C SER A 260 40.16 -2.27 -28.48
N LYS A 261 41.46 -2.03 -28.35
CA LYS A 261 42.36 -2.79 -27.45
C LYS A 261 42.62 -2.07 -26.13
N GLU A 262 42.23 -0.81 -26.02
CA GLU A 262 42.55 0.03 -24.88
C GLU A 262 41.43 0.01 -23.86
N TRP A 263 41.79 -0.09 -22.55
CA TRP A 263 40.91 -0.05 -21.42
C TRP A 263 41.16 1.23 -20.62
N ILE A 264 40.10 1.83 -20.16
CA ILE A 264 40.09 3.02 -19.30
C ILE A 264 39.63 2.61 -17.92
N ASP A 265 40.41 2.89 -16.88
CA ASP A 265 40.02 2.66 -15.49
C ASP A 265 39.14 3.81 -15.00
N VAL A 266 38.02 3.47 -14.36
CA VAL A 266 37.17 4.46 -13.68
C VAL A 266 37.81 4.79 -12.36
N GLN A 267 38.23 6.05 -12.21
CA GLN A 267 38.88 6.55 -11.00
C GLN A 267 37.88 6.79 -9.86
N SER A 268 38.37 6.79 -8.62
CA SER A 268 37.58 7.10 -7.40
C SER A 268 36.49 6.07 -7.08
N ILE A 269 36.64 4.84 -7.55
CA ILE A 269 35.78 3.72 -7.20
C ILE A 269 36.57 2.73 -6.32
N PRO A 270 36.01 2.19 -5.23
CA PRO A 270 36.68 1.21 -4.39
C PRO A 270 37.03 -0.08 -5.13
N SER A 271 38.15 -0.69 -4.72
CA SER A 271 38.61 -2.00 -5.22
C SER A 271 37.86 -3.14 -4.53
N ASN A 272 36.53 -3.11 -4.61
CA ASN A 272 35.62 -4.10 -4.05
C ASN A 272 34.76 -4.70 -5.16
N PRO A 273 34.12 -5.86 -4.95
CA PRO A 273 33.33 -6.51 -5.98
C PRO A 273 32.23 -5.57 -6.54
N ILE A 274 32.27 -5.37 -7.83
CA ILE A 274 31.25 -4.60 -8.55
C ILE A 274 30.10 -5.55 -8.89
N ARG A 275 28.94 -5.36 -8.27
CA ARG A 275 27.80 -6.26 -8.39
C ARG A 275 26.81 -5.89 -9.48
N SER A 276 26.69 -4.58 -9.78
CA SER A 276 25.73 -4.09 -10.76
C SER A 276 26.27 -2.87 -11.49
N ILE A 277 26.05 -2.81 -12.80
CA ILE A 277 26.33 -1.65 -13.66
C ILE A 277 25.12 -1.46 -14.57
N ILE A 278 24.43 -0.33 -14.44
CA ILE A 278 23.24 -0.01 -15.24
C ILE A 278 23.22 1.48 -15.65
N PRO A 279 22.64 1.85 -16.78
CA PRO A 279 22.38 3.24 -17.11
C PRO A 279 21.21 3.79 -16.26
N TYR A 280 21.35 5.02 -15.78
CA TYR A 280 20.24 5.80 -15.23
C TYR A 280 19.54 6.59 -16.33
N ASP A 281 20.36 7.29 -17.12
CA ASP A 281 19.94 8.05 -18.30
C ASP A 281 21.04 8.01 -19.37
N ASN A 282 20.87 8.76 -20.45
CA ASN A 282 21.86 8.84 -21.53
C ASN A 282 23.20 9.49 -21.11
N LYS A 283 23.31 10.02 -19.90
CA LYS A 283 24.51 10.75 -19.43
C LYS A 283 25.16 10.13 -18.21
N THR A 284 24.45 9.23 -17.50
CA THR A 284 24.85 8.75 -16.18
C THR A 284 24.79 7.24 -16.10
N MET A 285 25.86 6.62 -15.61
CA MET A 285 25.95 5.21 -15.26
C MET A 285 25.91 5.05 -13.75
N LEU A 286 25.09 4.12 -13.24
CA LEU A 286 25.05 3.71 -11.85
C LEU A 286 25.83 2.42 -11.63
N ILE A 287 26.59 2.37 -10.54
CA ILE A 287 27.47 1.27 -10.20
C ILE A 287 27.24 0.86 -8.75
N GLY A 288 26.80 -0.38 -8.54
CA GLY A 288 26.65 -0.98 -7.22
C GLY A 288 27.95 -1.63 -6.77
N VAL A 289 28.52 -1.12 -5.67
CA VAL A 289 29.76 -1.61 -5.08
C VAL A 289 29.46 -2.32 -3.76
N ASP A 290 29.92 -3.56 -3.64
CA ASP A 290 29.69 -4.36 -2.45
C ASP A 290 30.33 -3.74 -1.21
N GLY A 291 29.53 -3.40 -0.20
CA GLY A 291 29.97 -2.76 1.04
C GLY A 291 30.17 -1.24 0.97
N TYR A 292 30.00 -0.61 -0.19
CA TYR A 292 30.27 0.83 -0.39
C TYR A 292 29.08 1.63 -0.93
N GLY A 293 27.96 0.97 -1.27
CA GLY A 293 26.76 1.63 -1.76
C GLY A 293 26.71 1.81 -3.27
N VAL A 294 26.10 2.89 -3.73
CA VAL A 294 25.90 3.23 -5.15
C VAL A 294 26.79 4.39 -5.56
N TYR A 295 27.55 4.18 -6.62
CA TYR A 295 28.37 5.19 -7.28
C TYR A 295 27.75 5.61 -8.59
N GLN A 296 28.06 6.82 -9.04
CA GLN A 296 27.69 7.32 -10.35
C GLN A 296 28.89 7.78 -11.16
N VAL A 297 28.82 7.58 -12.46
CA VAL A 297 29.72 8.16 -13.44
C VAL A 297 28.88 9.02 -14.37
N GLY A 298 29.04 10.34 -14.27
CA GLY A 298 28.29 11.31 -15.05
C GLY A 298 29.05 11.78 -16.29
N ASN A 299 28.39 12.65 -17.07
CA ASN A 299 28.98 13.32 -18.23
C ASN A 299 29.33 12.43 -19.44
N LEU A 300 28.62 11.33 -19.61
CA LEU A 300 28.76 10.43 -20.74
C LEU A 300 28.13 11.02 -22.03
N GLY A 301 28.36 12.33 -22.30
CA GLY A 301 27.72 13.09 -23.39
C GLY A 301 27.89 12.49 -24.78
N ALA A 302 27.02 12.93 -25.70
CA ALA A 302 26.75 12.42 -27.05
C ALA A 302 27.93 12.39 -28.06
N LYS A 303 29.15 12.64 -27.63
CA LYS A 303 30.36 12.55 -28.45
C LYS A 303 31.33 11.54 -27.90
N ALA A 304 30.92 10.26 -27.92
CA ALA A 304 31.85 9.13 -27.79
C ALA A 304 32.98 9.14 -28.87
N GLU A 305 32.91 10.04 -29.82
CA GLU A 305 33.95 10.22 -30.85
C GLU A 305 35.25 10.82 -30.29
N ARG A 306 35.29 11.33 -29.06
CA ARG A 306 36.44 12.00 -28.45
C ARG A 306 36.96 11.38 -27.17
N TYR A 307 36.65 10.15 -26.84
CA TYR A 307 37.39 9.45 -25.83
C TYR A 307 38.77 9.10 -26.38
N SER A 308 39.65 10.10 -26.44
CA SER A 308 41.06 9.95 -26.76
C SER A 308 41.86 9.63 -25.49
N GLU A 309 43.00 9.04 -25.65
CA GLU A 309 43.98 8.49 -24.68
C GLU A 309 44.26 9.29 -23.38
N ASN A 310 43.59 10.43 -23.13
CA ASN A 310 43.85 11.35 -22.02
C ASN A 310 42.62 11.69 -21.17
N GLN A 311 41.48 11.01 -21.32
CA GLN A 311 40.29 11.35 -20.54
C GLN A 311 40.02 10.28 -19.48
N SER A 312 40.29 10.60 -18.21
CA SER A 312 39.94 9.77 -17.06
C SER A 312 38.46 9.89 -16.74
N LEU A 313 37.76 8.78 -16.57
CA LEU A 313 36.40 8.72 -16.02
C LEU A 313 36.49 8.73 -14.50
N PHE A 314 35.66 9.58 -13.85
CA PHE A 314 35.62 9.68 -12.38
C PHE A 314 34.27 9.26 -11.86
N ALA A 315 34.24 8.38 -10.88
CA ALA A 315 33.06 8.04 -10.11
C ALA A 315 32.92 8.93 -8.88
N SER A 316 31.69 9.20 -8.49
CA SER A 316 31.35 9.84 -7.22
C SER A 316 30.31 9.00 -6.50
N VAL A 317 30.31 9.04 -5.16
CA VAL A 317 29.27 8.39 -4.35
C VAL A 317 27.95 9.07 -4.62
N LEU A 318 26.94 8.28 -4.93
CA LEU A 318 25.56 8.76 -5.05
C LEU A 318 24.77 8.45 -3.78
N PHE A 319 24.77 7.18 -3.34
CA PHE A 319 24.05 6.73 -2.14
C PHE A 319 24.94 5.83 -1.29
N ASN A 320 25.00 6.11 0.02
CA ASN A 320 25.76 5.34 0.98
C ASN A 320 25.07 5.38 2.36
N ALA A 321 24.96 4.27 3.05
CA ALA A 321 24.33 4.16 4.36
C ALA A 321 25.10 4.91 5.47
N ASN A 322 26.41 5.17 5.28
CA ASN A 322 27.25 5.90 6.23
C ASN A 322 27.29 7.41 5.96
N ASP A 323 26.67 7.88 4.88
CA ASP A 323 26.61 9.30 4.56
C ASP A 323 25.46 9.94 5.33
N GLU A 324 25.79 10.73 6.35
CA GLU A 324 24.81 11.46 7.16
C GLU A 324 23.93 12.41 6.32
N ARG A 325 24.36 12.77 5.11
CA ARG A 325 23.57 13.61 4.18
C ARG A 325 22.42 12.83 3.54
N SER A 326 22.57 11.52 3.42
CA SER A 326 21.58 10.74 2.67
C SER A 326 20.62 9.94 3.56
N GLY A 327 21.06 9.43 4.72
CA GLY A 327 20.22 8.63 5.61
C GLY A 327 19.43 7.51 4.93
N VAL A 328 19.85 7.11 3.71
CA VAL A 328 19.02 6.67 2.61
C VAL A 328 19.11 5.17 2.42
N LEU A 329 20.30 4.62 2.57
CA LEU A 329 20.51 3.18 2.43
C LEU A 329 20.49 2.50 3.79
N HIS A 330 19.75 1.41 3.87
CA HIS A 330 19.75 0.54 5.04
C HIS A 330 20.88 -0.49 5.01
N GLY A 331 21.62 -0.57 3.90
CA GLY A 331 22.78 -1.43 3.74
C GLY A 331 23.64 -1.07 2.54
N ASN A 332 24.97 -1.07 2.73
CA ASN A 332 25.96 -0.73 1.69
C ASN A 332 26.32 -1.88 0.76
N GLY A 333 25.93 -3.12 1.06
CA GLY A 333 26.18 -4.28 0.21
C GLY A 333 25.17 -4.36 -0.94
N ILE A 334 25.33 -3.56 -1.98
CA ILE A 334 24.38 -3.46 -3.09
C ILE A 334 24.59 -4.62 -4.07
N TYR A 335 23.61 -5.52 -4.15
CA TYR A 335 23.63 -6.70 -5.01
C TYR A 335 22.85 -6.53 -6.33
N GLY A 336 21.91 -5.60 -6.36
CA GLY A 336 21.19 -5.25 -7.57
C GLY A 336 20.72 -3.82 -7.57
N ILE A 337 20.74 -3.20 -8.74
CA ILE A 337 20.15 -1.90 -9.00
C ILE A 337 19.21 -2.05 -10.20
N LEU A 338 18.05 -1.41 -10.13
CA LEU A 338 17.07 -1.36 -11.20
C LEU A 338 16.60 0.09 -11.35
N VAL A 339 16.43 0.55 -12.57
CA VAL A 339 15.76 1.82 -12.88
C VAL A 339 14.44 1.48 -13.56
N ASP A 340 13.32 1.93 -12.96
CA ASP A 340 12.00 1.70 -13.53
C ASP A 340 11.64 2.74 -14.61
N SER A 341 10.50 2.56 -15.27
CA SER A 341 10.02 3.44 -16.34
C SER A 341 9.73 4.88 -15.87
N TRP A 342 9.67 5.12 -14.57
CA TRP A 342 9.45 6.46 -13.98
C TRP A 342 10.74 7.11 -13.49
N GLY A 343 11.88 6.44 -13.67
CA GLY A 343 13.18 6.92 -13.22
C GLY A 343 13.45 6.67 -11.74
N ASN A 344 12.64 5.84 -11.07
CA ASN A 344 12.94 5.41 -9.70
C ASN A 344 14.13 4.46 -9.72
N ILE A 345 15.07 4.66 -8.79
CA ILE A 345 16.22 3.79 -8.59
C ILE A 345 15.87 2.83 -7.45
N VAL A 346 15.74 1.56 -7.78
CA VAL A 346 15.48 0.49 -6.83
C VAL A 346 16.78 -0.23 -6.52
N MET A 347 17.14 -0.30 -5.27
CA MET A 347 18.43 -0.83 -4.79
C MET A 347 18.19 -1.98 -3.83
N GLY A 348 18.61 -3.17 -4.21
CA GLY A 348 18.56 -4.37 -3.37
C GLY A 348 19.88 -4.59 -2.66
N SER A 349 19.86 -4.67 -1.33
CA SER A 349 21.05 -4.89 -0.52
C SER A 349 21.07 -6.27 0.13
N TYR A 350 22.29 -6.75 0.42
CA TYR A 350 22.49 -8.03 1.10
C TYR A 350 22.00 -8.04 2.56
N SER A 351 21.89 -6.89 3.21
CA SER A 351 21.57 -6.82 4.64
C SER A 351 20.49 -5.81 5.02
N GLY A 352 20.10 -4.94 4.08
CA GLY A 352 19.19 -3.82 4.35
C GLY A 352 17.88 -3.86 3.57
N GLY A 353 17.51 -4.96 2.93
CA GLY A 353 16.27 -5.00 2.15
C GLY A 353 16.36 -4.23 0.82
N ILE A 354 15.32 -3.50 0.49
CA ILE A 354 15.22 -2.71 -0.74
C ILE A 354 15.02 -1.25 -0.38
N ASP A 355 15.87 -0.40 -0.91
CA ASP A 355 15.71 1.05 -0.87
C ASP A 355 15.28 1.57 -2.25
N VAL A 356 14.31 2.48 -2.27
CA VAL A 356 13.77 3.07 -3.49
C VAL A 356 14.00 4.57 -3.44
N ALA A 357 14.85 5.09 -4.33
CA ALA A 357 15.06 6.52 -4.55
C ALA A 357 14.15 7.00 -5.68
N ARG A 358 13.23 7.91 -5.37
CA ARG A 358 12.29 8.50 -6.32
C ARG A 358 12.75 9.90 -6.68
N PRO A 359 12.90 10.23 -7.98
CA PRO A 359 13.27 11.57 -8.38
C PRO A 359 12.18 12.57 -7.94
N VAL A 360 12.58 13.58 -7.21
CA VAL A 360 11.75 14.75 -6.95
C VAL A 360 11.71 15.57 -8.23
N GLY A 361 10.53 16.00 -8.66
CA GLY A 361 10.38 16.82 -9.86
C GLY A 361 11.26 18.09 -9.78
N SER A 362 11.68 18.63 -10.91
CA SER A 362 12.52 19.84 -11.00
C SER A 362 11.88 21.11 -10.37
N THR A 363 10.69 20.98 -9.80
CA THR A 363 9.87 22.05 -9.22
C THR A 363 10.07 22.24 -7.74
N THR A 364 10.89 21.41 -7.09
CA THR A 364 11.10 21.47 -5.64
C THR A 364 12.59 21.51 -5.30
N ALA A 365 12.94 22.27 -4.28
CA ALA A 365 14.25 22.26 -3.63
C ALA A 365 14.04 22.01 -2.13
N MET A 366 14.92 21.22 -1.51
CA MET A 366 14.83 20.89 -0.10
C MET A 366 16.10 21.29 0.62
N PHE A 367 15.98 22.01 1.73
CA PHE A 367 17.08 22.36 2.63
C PHE A 367 17.02 21.42 3.84
N LYS A 368 18.02 20.56 3.97
CA LYS A 368 18.15 19.63 5.10
C LYS A 368 19.26 20.04 6.05
N HIS A 369 19.09 19.67 7.31
CA HIS A 369 20.18 19.71 8.26
C HIS A 369 21.16 18.56 8.00
N VAL A 370 22.46 18.86 7.97
CA VAL A 370 23.52 17.84 7.95
C VAL A 370 24.43 18.06 9.12
N ARG A 371 24.48 17.11 10.01
CA ARG A 371 25.29 17.16 11.23
C ARG A 371 26.74 17.50 10.90
N ASN A 372 27.35 18.37 11.68
CA ASN A 372 28.72 18.85 11.49
C ASN A 372 29.00 19.61 10.16
N ASN A 373 27.96 20.04 9.43
CA ASN A 373 28.12 20.87 8.25
C ASN A 373 27.45 22.24 8.45
N PRO A 374 28.21 23.28 8.78
CA PRO A 374 27.66 24.62 9.05
C PRO A 374 27.10 25.33 7.80
N GLN A 375 27.25 24.75 6.62
CA GLN A 375 26.70 25.26 5.36
C GLN A 375 25.27 24.77 5.10
N THR A 376 24.68 24.04 6.04
CA THR A 376 23.30 23.55 5.99
C THR A 376 22.48 24.19 7.09
N ILE A 377 21.14 24.05 7.07
CA ILE A 377 20.26 24.61 8.10
C ILE A 377 20.64 24.12 9.50
N ALA A 378 20.35 24.93 10.52
CA ALA A 378 20.85 24.70 11.90
C ALA A 378 20.25 23.45 12.54
N ASN A 379 18.98 23.15 12.25
CA ASN A 379 18.28 21.97 12.76
C ASN A 379 17.29 21.47 11.70
N GLU A 380 16.93 20.20 11.76
CA GLU A 380 15.96 19.57 10.86
C GLU A 380 14.52 20.05 11.09
N HIS A 381 14.14 20.33 12.34
CA HIS A 381 12.80 20.82 12.67
C HIS A 381 12.69 22.31 12.37
N VAL A 382 11.93 22.67 11.36
CA VAL A 382 11.72 24.05 10.91
C VAL A 382 10.37 24.54 11.44
N ASN A 383 10.37 25.56 12.29
CA ASN A 383 9.17 26.09 12.95
C ASN A 383 8.55 27.28 12.22
N CYS A 384 9.35 28.07 11.53
CA CYS A 384 8.86 29.25 10.80
C CYS A 384 9.78 29.61 9.65
N VAL A 385 9.24 30.27 8.64
CA VAL A 385 9.96 30.68 7.43
C VAL A 385 9.57 32.08 6.99
N GLN A 386 10.52 32.85 6.47
CA GLN A 386 10.31 34.22 6.00
C GLN A 386 11.28 34.58 4.87
N GLU A 387 10.84 35.37 3.87
CA GLU A 387 11.73 36.00 2.88
C GLU A 387 12.09 37.39 3.28
N ASP A 388 13.37 37.76 3.15
CA ASP A 388 13.89 39.10 3.35
C ASP A 388 14.91 39.51 2.29
N GLY A 389 14.49 40.26 1.28
CA GLY A 389 15.35 40.87 0.30
C GLY A 389 16.26 39.91 -0.48
N GLY A 390 15.73 38.73 -0.91
CA GLY A 390 16.46 37.68 -1.59
C GLY A 390 17.20 36.72 -0.66
N ARG A 391 16.99 36.83 0.65
CA ARG A 391 17.43 35.88 1.66
C ARG A 391 16.22 35.09 2.20
N LEU A 392 16.41 33.80 2.43
CA LEU A 392 15.45 32.97 3.11
C LEU A 392 15.87 32.84 4.56
N LEU A 393 14.95 33.16 5.45
CA LEU A 393 15.11 33.01 6.89
C LEU A 393 14.33 31.77 7.32
N ILE A 394 15.01 30.83 7.93
CA ILE A 394 14.43 29.55 8.39
C ILE A 394 14.67 29.45 9.89
N GLY A 395 13.61 29.62 10.67
CA GLY A 395 13.64 29.46 12.13
C GLY A 395 13.49 27.99 12.51
N THR A 396 14.36 27.51 13.37
CA THR A 396 14.47 26.09 13.75
C THR A 396 14.55 25.93 15.26
N ASP A 397 14.62 24.70 15.74
CA ASP A 397 14.86 24.40 17.15
C ASP A 397 16.26 24.79 17.63
N ASP A 398 17.16 25.15 16.74
CA ASP A 398 18.52 25.63 17.07
C ASP A 398 18.90 26.93 16.36
N GLY A 399 18.00 27.90 16.38
CA GLY A 399 18.24 29.25 15.85
C GLY A 399 17.67 29.48 14.46
N VAL A 400 18.28 30.46 13.75
CA VAL A 400 17.85 30.92 12.43
C VAL A 400 18.94 30.62 11.40
N SER A 401 18.56 29.95 10.32
CA SER A 401 19.37 29.77 9.12
C SER A 401 19.03 30.82 8.09
N ILE A 402 20.03 31.56 7.65
CA ILE A 402 19.93 32.60 6.62
C ILE A 402 20.54 32.04 5.33
N ILE A 403 19.71 31.85 4.31
CA ILE A 403 20.14 31.31 3.03
C ILE A 403 20.04 32.41 1.97
N ASP A 404 21.12 32.67 1.27
CA ASP A 404 21.13 33.56 0.11
C ASP A 404 20.50 32.84 -1.09
N SER A 405 19.39 33.33 -1.60
CA SER A 405 18.63 32.67 -2.68
C SER A 405 19.39 32.59 -4.01
N SER A 406 20.40 33.43 -4.21
CA SER A 406 21.17 33.49 -5.45
C SER A 406 22.37 32.55 -5.45
N THR A 407 23.02 32.40 -4.29
CA THR A 407 24.25 31.60 -4.13
C THR A 407 24.03 30.26 -3.44
N GLY A 408 22.92 30.11 -2.74
CA GLY A 408 22.65 28.95 -1.87
C GLY A 408 23.50 28.92 -0.60
N ALA A 409 24.29 29.98 -0.32
CA ALA A 409 25.14 30.04 0.87
C ALA A 409 24.27 30.14 2.13
N CYS A 410 24.52 29.24 3.09
CA CYS A 410 23.82 29.16 4.36
C CYS A 410 24.69 29.70 5.50
N ARG A 411 24.09 30.48 6.41
CA ARG A 411 24.71 30.98 7.65
C ARG A 411 23.74 30.79 8.80
N ASN A 412 24.17 30.13 9.86
CA ASN A 412 23.38 29.89 11.06
C ASN A 412 23.68 30.96 12.13
N VAL A 413 22.64 31.52 12.72
CA VAL A 413 22.68 32.56 13.74
C VAL A 413 21.68 32.22 14.85
N ALA A 414 21.76 32.93 16.00
CA ALA A 414 20.85 32.69 17.14
C ALA A 414 20.86 31.23 17.65
N GLN A 415 22.00 30.51 17.56
CA GLN A 415 22.12 29.14 18.00
C GLN A 415 21.75 28.98 19.47
N ASN A 416 21.30 27.80 19.85
CA ASN A 416 20.74 27.43 21.17
C ASN A 416 19.43 28.17 21.52
N MET A 417 18.69 28.66 20.52
CA MET A 417 17.36 29.26 20.72
C MET A 417 16.35 28.51 19.85
N VAL A 418 15.25 28.08 20.46
CA VAL A 418 14.10 27.56 19.69
C VAL A 418 13.34 28.77 19.13
N VAL A 419 13.33 28.91 17.82
CA VAL A 419 12.67 30.00 17.11
C VAL A 419 11.33 29.55 16.58
N LEU A 420 10.23 30.12 17.09
CA LEU A 420 8.86 29.74 16.73
C LEU A 420 8.22 30.68 15.71
N SER A 421 8.62 31.96 15.68
CA SER A 421 8.07 32.92 14.73
C SER A 421 9.11 33.95 14.26
N LEU A 422 8.92 34.41 13.04
CA LEU A 422 9.73 35.48 12.40
C LEU A 422 8.78 36.59 11.94
N CYS A 423 9.13 37.83 12.26
CA CYS A 423 8.32 38.99 11.87
C CYS A 423 9.18 40.12 11.36
N LYS A 424 8.86 40.64 10.17
CA LYS A 424 9.55 41.77 9.57
C LYS A 424 9.01 43.11 10.15
N THR A 425 9.92 43.91 10.65
CA THR A 425 9.53 45.26 11.16
C THR A 425 9.23 46.20 9.99
N PRO A 426 8.42 47.26 10.21
CA PRO A 426 8.19 48.28 9.18
C PRO A 426 9.48 49.03 8.74
N SER A 427 10.53 49.01 9.56
CA SER A 427 11.85 49.60 9.25
C SER A 427 12.78 48.64 8.49
N GLY A 428 12.36 47.42 8.22
CA GLY A 428 13.14 46.38 7.50
C GLY A 428 14.00 45.50 8.40
N GLY A 429 13.92 45.61 9.73
CA GLY A 429 14.54 44.68 10.69
C GLY A 429 13.76 43.40 10.82
N ILE A 430 14.33 42.38 11.50
CA ILE A 430 13.70 41.06 11.75
C ILE A 430 13.55 40.88 13.27
N LEU A 431 12.35 40.54 13.70
CA LEU A 431 12.08 40.07 15.05
C LEU A 431 11.97 38.54 15.05
N ILE A 432 12.47 37.95 16.12
CA ILE A 432 12.43 36.52 16.40
C ILE A 432 11.56 36.29 17.63
N GLY A 433 10.48 35.50 17.48
CA GLY A 433 9.70 34.99 18.60
C GLY A 433 10.25 33.63 19.03
N THR A 434 10.52 33.45 20.29
CA THR A 434 11.24 32.29 20.82
C THR A 434 10.42 31.51 21.82
N TYR A 435 10.81 30.25 22.03
CA TYR A 435 10.34 29.45 23.15
C TYR A 435 11.24 29.67 24.38
N GLY A 436 10.85 30.63 25.21
CA GLY A 436 11.50 30.90 26.52
C GLY A 436 12.45 32.13 26.61
N SER A 437 12.69 32.86 25.49
CA SER A 437 13.48 34.09 25.51
C SER A 437 12.67 35.33 25.09
N GLY A 438 11.34 35.19 24.92
CA GLY A 438 10.47 36.29 24.50
C GLY A 438 10.73 36.74 23.06
N VAL A 439 10.68 38.04 22.78
CA VAL A 439 10.95 38.61 21.48
C VAL A 439 12.36 39.19 21.43
N CYS A 440 13.12 38.74 20.42
CA CYS A 440 14.46 39.19 20.16
C CYS A 440 14.55 39.91 18.79
N GLU A 441 15.45 40.87 18.65
CA GLU A 441 15.79 41.52 17.40
C GLU A 441 17.03 40.86 16.79
N LEU A 442 16.94 40.46 15.52
CA LEU A 442 18.05 39.93 14.75
C LEU A 442 18.71 41.07 13.96
N ALA A 443 19.93 41.43 14.34
CA ALA A 443 20.71 42.41 13.61
C ALA A 443 21.30 41.89 12.29
N ALA A 444 21.67 42.76 11.38
CA ALA A 444 22.22 42.38 10.08
C ALA A 444 23.55 41.62 10.17
N ASP A 445 24.34 41.83 11.23
CA ASP A 445 25.57 41.09 11.52
C ASP A 445 25.31 39.68 12.11
N GLY A 446 24.05 39.37 12.40
CA GLY A 446 23.63 38.08 12.99
C GLY A 446 23.62 38.10 14.52
N SER A 447 23.94 39.21 15.17
CA SER A 447 23.78 39.32 16.61
C SER A 447 22.31 39.40 17.01
N VAL A 448 21.97 38.89 18.19
CA VAL A 448 20.61 38.78 18.69
C VAL A 448 20.51 39.58 19.99
N ARG A 449 19.50 40.42 20.08
CA ARG A 449 19.21 41.25 21.25
C ARG A 449 17.77 41.00 21.72
N GLN A 450 17.60 40.57 22.96
CA GLN A 450 16.27 40.48 23.59
C GLN A 450 15.68 41.86 23.78
N ILE A 451 14.47 42.09 23.28
CA ILE A 451 13.78 43.39 23.39
C ILE A 451 12.53 43.35 24.26
N TYR A 452 11.72 42.29 24.17
CA TYR A 452 10.53 42.11 24.99
C TYR A 452 10.53 40.74 25.66
N SER A 453 10.35 40.77 26.99
CA SER A 453 10.36 39.55 27.79
C SER A 453 9.56 39.71 29.09
N LYS A 454 9.29 38.62 29.77
CA LYS A 454 8.76 38.60 31.10
C LYS A 454 9.69 39.25 32.13
N ALA A 455 11.00 39.04 31.95
CA ALA A 455 12.02 39.61 32.83
C ALA A 455 12.08 41.12 32.81
N ASN A 456 11.83 41.76 31.66
CA ASN A 456 11.78 43.25 31.56
C ASN A 456 10.37 43.83 31.71
N GLY A 457 9.38 42.99 32.02
CA GLY A 457 7.99 43.41 32.27
C GLY A 457 7.18 43.74 31.02
N SER A 458 7.73 43.51 29.81
CA SER A 458 7.04 43.80 28.53
C SER A 458 6.07 42.70 28.16
N LEU A 459 6.34 41.46 28.54
CA LEU A 459 5.49 40.31 28.27
C LEU A 459 5.11 39.64 29.60
N LYS A 460 4.06 38.84 29.59
CA LYS A 460 3.65 38.02 30.73
C LYS A 460 4.20 36.59 30.60
N ASP A 461 4.54 36.20 29.38
CA ASP A 461 5.13 34.88 29.04
C ASP A 461 6.18 35.04 27.95
N ASP A 462 7.25 34.24 28.03
CA ASP A 462 8.39 34.30 27.11
C ASP A 462 8.26 33.27 25.95
N HIS A 463 7.14 32.53 25.87
CA HIS A 463 6.86 31.59 24.80
C HIS A 463 6.04 32.27 23.70
N VAL A 464 6.70 32.79 22.68
CA VAL A 464 6.09 33.58 21.61
C VAL A 464 5.86 32.74 20.38
N TYR A 465 4.60 32.42 20.11
CA TYR A 465 4.20 31.53 19.02
C TYR A 465 3.98 32.24 17.70
N ASP A 466 3.42 33.44 17.72
CA ASP A 466 3.23 34.22 16.49
C ASP A 466 3.34 35.73 16.75
N MET A 467 3.75 36.44 15.71
CA MET A 467 3.89 37.90 15.75
C MET A 467 3.42 38.54 14.45
N LEU A 468 2.71 39.65 14.55
CA LEU A 468 2.18 40.37 13.40
C LEU A 468 2.31 41.86 13.61
N TYR A 469 2.81 42.58 12.60
CA TYR A 469 2.61 44.07 12.51
C TYR A 469 1.32 44.34 11.76
N ASP A 470 0.39 45.11 12.40
CA ASP A 470 -0.81 45.57 11.73
C ASP A 470 -0.51 46.72 10.74
N ARG A 471 -1.47 47.07 9.87
CA ARG A 471 -1.34 48.15 8.90
C ARG A 471 -1.07 49.54 9.52
N HIS A 472 -1.27 49.67 10.85
CA HIS A 472 -1.01 50.90 11.61
C HIS A 472 0.35 50.90 12.30
N GLY A 473 1.14 49.82 12.14
CA GLY A 473 2.48 49.69 12.70
C GLY A 473 2.50 49.20 14.17
N ASN A 474 1.40 48.71 14.72
CA ASN A 474 1.39 48.09 16.03
C ASN A 474 1.84 46.63 15.95
N LEU A 475 2.70 46.23 16.88
CA LEU A 475 3.17 44.83 16.97
C LEU A 475 2.26 44.02 17.87
N TRP A 476 1.64 42.99 17.32
CA TRP A 476 0.84 42.00 18.02
C TRP A 476 1.72 40.78 18.33
N ILE A 477 1.67 40.33 19.58
CA ILE A 477 2.51 39.22 20.08
C ILE A 477 1.62 38.17 20.73
N GLY A 478 1.54 37.02 20.12
CA GLY A 478 0.80 35.87 20.62
C GLY A 478 1.68 34.99 21.50
N CYS A 479 1.31 34.84 22.77
CA CYS A 479 2.04 34.02 23.73
C CYS A 479 1.26 32.75 24.11
N LEU A 480 1.99 31.76 24.64
CA LEU A 480 1.38 30.52 25.11
C LEU A 480 0.49 30.76 26.33
N ASP A 481 1.02 31.37 27.41
CA ASP A 481 0.31 31.52 28.68
C ASP A 481 0.41 32.96 29.23
N GLY A 482 0.48 33.95 28.38
CA GLY A 482 0.78 35.31 28.86
C GLY A 482 -0.17 36.39 28.41
N ASN A 483 -1.36 36.08 27.91
CA ASN A 483 -2.26 36.96 27.20
C ASN A 483 -1.71 37.43 25.84
N LEU A 484 -2.58 37.83 24.93
CA LEU A 484 -2.21 38.51 23.71
C LEU A 484 -1.70 39.91 24.05
N ALA A 485 -0.47 40.23 23.72
CA ALA A 485 0.15 41.54 23.95
C ALA A 485 0.22 42.34 22.65
N VAL A 486 -0.06 43.65 22.76
CA VAL A 486 0.05 44.61 21.63
C VAL A 486 0.95 45.77 22.02
N LYS A 487 2.05 45.98 21.30
CA LYS A 487 2.92 47.13 21.46
C LYS A 487 2.51 48.22 20.48
N SER A 488 1.97 49.31 20.99
CA SER A 488 1.63 50.51 20.25
C SER A 488 2.55 51.65 20.63
N ASP A 489 2.41 52.81 19.98
CA ASP A 489 3.11 54.05 20.35
C ASP A 489 2.84 54.47 21.79
N LYS A 490 1.66 54.11 22.33
CA LYS A 490 1.24 54.45 23.70
C LYS A 490 1.69 53.44 24.77
N GLY A 491 2.39 52.39 24.39
CA GLY A 491 2.83 51.32 25.30
C GLY A 491 2.19 49.97 25.00
N PHE A 492 2.28 49.05 25.95
CA PHE A 492 1.69 47.72 25.84
C PHE A 492 0.22 47.70 26.27
N ILE A 493 -0.60 46.99 25.53
CA ILE A 493 -1.98 46.65 25.80
C ILE A 493 -2.08 45.15 25.84
N TYR A 494 -2.84 44.57 26.80
CA TYR A 494 -3.00 43.15 26.93
C TYR A 494 -4.48 42.76 26.83
N TYR A 495 -4.77 41.72 26.06
CA TYR A 495 -6.07 41.11 25.93
C TYR A 495 -6.03 39.73 26.58
N ASP A 496 -7.07 39.33 27.30
CA ASP A 496 -7.12 38.06 28.02
C ASP A 496 -7.45 36.91 27.09
N ILE A 497 -6.54 36.65 26.14
CA ILE A 497 -6.58 35.55 25.21
C ILE A 497 -5.25 34.80 25.34
N ASN A 498 -5.32 33.58 25.84
CA ASN A 498 -4.17 32.70 26.06
C ASN A 498 -4.07 31.61 24.98
N TYR A 499 -2.95 30.92 24.93
CA TYR A 499 -2.66 29.83 23.98
C TYR A 499 -2.82 30.24 22.53
N VAL A 500 -2.33 31.44 22.21
CA VAL A 500 -2.38 32.03 20.87
C VAL A 500 -1.44 31.25 19.95
N GLN A 501 -1.94 30.79 18.82
CA GLN A 501 -1.20 29.97 17.84
C GLN A 501 -0.95 30.74 16.53
N SER A 502 -1.94 31.50 16.07
CA SER A 502 -1.84 32.24 14.81
C SER A 502 -2.57 33.58 14.89
N LEU A 503 -2.01 34.59 14.23
CA LEU A 503 -2.52 35.97 14.15
C LEU A 503 -2.70 36.36 12.67
N THR A 504 -3.85 36.89 12.32
CA THR A 504 -4.10 37.39 10.94
C THR A 504 -4.87 38.70 11.00
N GLU A 505 -4.39 39.70 10.25
CA GLU A 505 -5.12 40.97 10.09
C GLU A 505 -6.23 40.83 9.05
N LEU A 506 -7.47 41.04 9.50
CA LEU A 506 -8.63 41.02 8.63
C LEU A 506 -8.75 42.30 7.77
N SER A 507 -9.39 42.15 6.63
CA SER A 507 -9.63 43.26 5.69
C SER A 507 -10.43 44.42 6.30
N ASP A 508 -11.17 44.19 7.39
CA ASP A 508 -11.92 45.20 8.14
C ASP A 508 -11.10 45.89 9.24
N GLY A 509 -9.83 45.53 9.42
CA GLY A 509 -8.90 46.11 10.37
C GLY A 509 -8.91 45.47 11.76
N ARG A 510 -9.70 44.43 12.00
CA ARG A 510 -9.60 43.62 13.20
C ARG A 510 -8.46 42.61 13.05
N ILE A 511 -7.96 42.15 14.18
CA ILE A 511 -7.02 41.03 14.20
C ILE A 511 -7.77 39.78 14.60
N ALA A 512 -7.76 38.78 13.72
CA ALA A 512 -8.23 37.46 14.07
C ALA A 512 -7.12 36.70 14.83
N VAL A 513 -7.52 36.06 15.91
CA VAL A 513 -6.63 35.34 16.83
C VAL A 513 -7.09 33.90 16.93
N GLY A 514 -6.29 32.99 16.42
CA GLY A 514 -6.47 31.56 16.57
C GLY A 514 -5.80 31.06 17.84
N SER A 515 -6.56 30.38 18.68
CA SER A 515 -6.03 29.77 19.92
C SER A 515 -6.47 28.32 20.08
N SER A 516 -5.92 27.64 21.07
CA SER A 516 -6.37 26.31 21.44
C SER A 516 -7.81 26.27 21.98
N HIS A 517 -8.37 27.44 22.35
CA HIS A 517 -9.71 27.55 22.93
C HIS A 517 -10.75 28.14 21.97
N GLY A 518 -10.36 28.50 20.75
CA GLY A 518 -11.27 29.02 19.76
C GLY A 518 -10.73 30.18 18.93
N LEU A 519 -11.64 30.85 18.25
CA LEU A 519 -11.37 31.99 17.35
C LEU A 519 -11.88 33.29 17.96
N TYR A 520 -11.02 34.28 17.98
CA TYR A 520 -11.32 35.60 18.50
C TYR A 520 -11.03 36.69 17.47
N ALA A 521 -11.75 37.82 17.56
CA ALA A 521 -11.47 39.02 16.81
C ALA A 521 -11.24 40.18 17.76
N VAL A 522 -10.11 40.89 17.59
CA VAL A 522 -9.72 41.99 18.44
C VAL A 522 -9.68 43.30 17.64
N THR A 523 -10.28 44.36 18.19
CA THR A 523 -10.19 45.72 17.68
C THR A 523 -9.30 46.50 18.59
N LEU A 524 -8.21 47.07 18.07
CA LEU A 524 -7.30 47.89 18.87
C LEU A 524 -8.04 49.11 19.53
N GLY A 525 -7.82 49.31 20.82
CA GLY A 525 -8.42 50.40 21.57
C GLY A 525 -9.83 50.15 22.13
N LYS A 526 -10.50 49.06 21.77
CA LYS A 526 -11.69 48.57 22.46
C LYS A 526 -11.28 47.69 23.63
N LYS A 527 -12.02 47.79 24.70
CA LYS A 527 -11.85 46.84 25.84
C LYS A 527 -12.45 45.50 25.48
N GLY A 528 -11.66 44.41 25.62
CA GLY A 528 -12.10 43.08 25.37
C GLY A 528 -11.97 42.63 23.91
N TYR A 529 -12.51 41.48 23.59
CA TYR A 529 -12.47 40.84 22.30
C TYR A 529 -13.85 40.31 21.93
N GLU A 530 -14.06 40.00 20.64
CA GLU A 530 -15.23 39.31 20.13
C GLU A 530 -14.85 37.82 19.90
N GLU A 531 -15.59 36.91 20.52
CA GLU A 531 -15.45 35.49 20.21
C GLU A 531 -16.24 35.19 18.93
N LEU A 532 -15.57 34.64 17.93
CA LEU A 532 -16.17 34.27 16.66
C LEU A 532 -16.56 32.80 16.70
N HIS A 533 -17.86 32.55 16.71
CA HIS A 533 -18.37 31.20 16.68
C HIS A 533 -18.57 30.77 15.22
N TYR A 534 -17.80 29.74 14.80
CA TYR A 534 -18.01 29.04 13.55
C TYR A 534 -18.67 27.69 13.84
N MET A 535 -19.64 27.30 13.02
CA MET A 535 -20.51 26.14 13.28
C MET A 535 -20.16 24.97 12.39
N GLU A 536 -20.13 23.77 12.95
CA GLU A 536 -20.20 22.53 12.17
C GLU A 536 -21.61 22.34 11.58
N ASN A 537 -21.72 21.55 10.50
CA ASN A 537 -22.97 21.11 9.91
C ASN A 537 -23.88 20.44 10.96
N GLY A 538 -24.79 21.20 11.57
CA GLY A 538 -25.67 20.70 12.64
C GLY A 538 -25.97 21.65 13.79
N GLY A 539 -25.33 22.80 13.88
CA GLY A 539 -25.74 23.89 14.75
C GLY A 539 -25.04 23.99 16.10
N GLU A 540 -24.04 23.19 16.41
CA GLU A 540 -23.21 23.36 17.61
C GLU A 540 -21.93 24.12 17.29
N ALA A 541 -21.63 25.15 18.09
CA ALA A 541 -20.36 25.87 18.00
C ALA A 541 -19.22 24.94 18.44
N VAL A 542 -18.26 24.70 17.56
CA VAL A 542 -17.12 23.84 17.87
C VAL A 542 -15.89 24.70 18.09
N ASN A 543 -15.41 24.72 19.32
CA ASN A 543 -14.10 25.30 19.65
C ASN A 543 -13.04 24.25 19.38
N LYS A 544 -12.49 24.25 18.17
CA LYS A 544 -11.34 23.40 17.81
C LYS A 544 -10.04 24.17 18.10
N PHE A 545 -8.99 23.42 18.39
CA PHE A 545 -7.63 23.95 18.47
C PHE A 545 -7.23 24.48 17.09
N ILE A 546 -7.05 25.80 16.96
CA ILE A 546 -6.70 26.46 15.70
C ILE A 546 -5.18 26.52 15.58
N LEU A 547 -4.66 26.08 14.45
CA LEU A 547 -3.23 26.03 14.16
C LEU A 547 -2.78 27.17 13.23
N ASP A 548 -3.62 27.54 12.25
CA ASP A 548 -3.31 28.62 11.32
C ASP A 548 -4.57 29.33 10.81
N LEU A 549 -4.41 30.59 10.40
CA LEU A 549 -5.47 31.47 9.91
C LEU A 549 -5.05 32.16 8.62
N PHE A 550 -5.94 32.22 7.64
CA PHE A 550 -5.72 32.96 6.40
C PHE A 550 -7.02 33.59 5.89
N GLU A 551 -7.07 34.92 5.64
CA GLU A 551 -8.20 35.58 4.98
C GLU A 551 -7.96 35.69 3.47
N ASP A 552 -8.91 35.23 2.65
CA ASP A 552 -8.83 35.31 1.21
C ASP A 552 -9.38 36.64 0.65
N ASN A 553 -9.22 36.85 -0.67
CA ASN A 553 -9.70 38.08 -1.32
C ASN A 553 -11.22 38.19 -1.33
N THR A 554 -11.96 37.14 -1.08
CA THR A 554 -13.42 37.08 -1.00
C THR A 554 -13.94 37.34 0.41
N LYS A 555 -13.02 37.58 1.36
CA LYS A 555 -13.26 37.80 2.80
C LYS A 555 -13.79 36.59 3.53
N ASN A 556 -13.44 35.44 3.06
CA ASN A 556 -13.59 34.21 3.83
C ASN A 556 -12.32 33.97 4.66
N LEU A 557 -12.51 33.65 5.91
CA LEU A 557 -11.44 33.25 6.81
C LEU A 557 -11.30 31.75 6.74
N TRP A 558 -10.15 31.29 6.29
CA TRP A 558 -9.74 29.91 6.26
C TRP A 558 -9.08 29.56 7.59
N ILE A 559 -9.58 28.55 8.26
CA ILE A 559 -9.22 28.18 9.63
C ILE A 559 -8.67 26.77 9.60
N GLY A 560 -7.37 26.63 9.80
CA GLY A 560 -6.69 25.34 9.94
C GLY A 560 -6.75 24.85 11.36
N THR A 561 -7.18 23.60 11.57
CA THR A 561 -7.43 23.05 12.90
C THR A 561 -6.65 21.78 13.16
N ASP A 562 -6.51 21.45 14.45
CA ASP A 562 -5.98 20.17 14.91
C ASP A 562 -7.10 19.12 14.93
N GLY A 563 -7.16 18.30 13.89
CA GLY A 563 -8.10 17.18 13.76
C GLY A 563 -9.50 17.51 13.21
N GLY A 564 -9.81 18.79 12.93
CA GLY A 564 -11.10 19.20 12.35
C GLY A 564 -11.01 19.55 10.85
N GLY A 565 -9.85 19.42 10.21
CA GLY A 565 -9.65 19.86 8.82
C GLY A 565 -9.63 21.38 8.69
N VAL A 566 -10.11 21.88 7.57
CA VAL A 566 -10.20 23.30 7.24
C VAL A 566 -11.63 23.79 7.34
N TYR A 567 -11.86 24.86 8.09
CA TYR A 567 -13.14 25.57 8.08
C TYR A 567 -13.02 26.85 7.23
N ILE A 568 -14.03 27.10 6.42
CA ILE A 568 -14.14 28.32 5.59
C ILE A 568 -15.28 29.15 6.18
N TYR A 569 -14.92 30.20 6.91
CA TYR A 569 -15.87 31.04 7.65
C TYR A 569 -16.04 32.40 7.00
N ASN A 570 -17.24 32.72 6.58
CA ASN A 570 -17.56 34.04 6.09
C ASN A 570 -18.06 34.92 7.24
N ILE A 571 -17.26 35.91 7.62
CA ILE A 571 -17.51 36.75 8.80
C ILE A 571 -18.80 37.56 8.64
N LYS A 572 -19.21 37.95 7.41
CA LYS A 572 -20.37 38.82 7.19
C LYS A 572 -21.70 38.11 7.36
N ASN A 573 -21.84 36.99 6.70
CA ASN A 573 -23.08 36.20 6.71
C ASN A 573 -23.05 35.06 7.71
N LYS A 574 -21.93 34.87 8.41
CA LYS A 574 -21.72 33.81 9.42
C LYS A 574 -21.94 32.41 8.86
N SER A 575 -21.78 32.21 7.53
CA SER A 575 -21.80 30.89 6.93
C SER A 575 -20.44 30.22 7.13
N CYS A 576 -20.48 28.91 7.37
CA CYS A 576 -19.31 28.09 7.51
C CYS A 576 -19.45 26.82 6.66
N SER A 577 -18.37 26.42 6.01
CA SER A 577 -18.21 25.12 5.38
C SER A 577 -16.93 24.47 5.86
N GLN A 578 -16.86 23.15 5.78
CA GLN A 578 -15.74 22.38 6.26
C GLN A 578 -15.19 21.50 5.12
N ILE A 579 -13.87 21.28 5.14
CA ILE A 579 -13.15 20.37 4.26
C ILE A 579 -12.36 19.43 5.17
N THR A 580 -12.51 18.12 4.93
CA THR A 580 -11.89 17.07 5.71
C THR A 580 -11.18 16.05 4.81
N THR A 581 -10.69 14.98 5.39
CA THR A 581 -10.20 13.83 4.64
C THR A 581 -11.27 13.18 3.76
N ASP A 582 -12.55 13.40 4.05
CA ASP A 582 -13.66 12.89 3.22
C ASP A 582 -13.74 13.63 1.87
N GLU A 583 -13.35 14.92 1.82
CA GLU A 583 -13.21 15.71 0.61
C GLU A 583 -11.83 15.56 -0.04
N GLY A 584 -10.91 14.81 0.58
CA GLY A 584 -9.60 14.46 0.02
C GLY A 584 -8.40 15.20 0.62
N LEU A 585 -8.52 15.82 1.79
CA LEU A 585 -7.33 16.31 2.50
C LEU A 585 -6.43 15.14 2.91
N PRO A 586 -5.09 15.32 2.87
CA PRO A 586 -4.15 14.30 3.33
C PRO A 586 -4.26 13.99 4.82
N SER A 587 -4.64 14.98 5.62
CA SER A 587 -4.92 14.88 7.07
C SER A 587 -5.92 15.94 7.50
N ASN A 588 -6.62 15.70 8.60
CA ASN A 588 -7.46 16.67 9.28
C ASN A 588 -6.68 17.62 10.23
N VAL A 589 -5.36 17.42 10.37
CA VAL A 589 -4.46 18.34 11.08
C VAL A 589 -3.83 19.29 10.07
N ILE A 590 -4.24 20.55 10.10
CA ILE A 590 -3.83 21.58 9.14
C ILE A 590 -2.83 22.52 9.80
N CYS A 591 -1.56 22.33 9.46
CA CYS A 591 -0.45 23.02 10.10
C CYS A 591 -0.20 24.41 9.53
N SER A 592 -0.42 24.61 8.23
CA SER A 592 -0.19 25.92 7.58
C SER A 592 -1.14 26.14 6.41
N ILE A 593 -1.54 27.39 6.20
CA ILE A 593 -2.40 27.83 5.10
C ILE A 593 -1.73 28.98 4.37
N THR A 594 -1.60 28.89 3.06
CA THR A 594 -1.09 29.99 2.26
C THR A 594 -1.76 30.03 0.89
N LYS A 595 -1.60 31.17 0.17
CA LYS A 595 -2.18 31.38 -1.14
C LYS A 595 -1.09 31.63 -2.15
N ASP A 596 -1.06 30.92 -3.26
CA ASP A 596 -0.10 31.17 -4.33
C ASP A 596 -0.51 32.32 -5.26
N LYS A 597 0.39 32.71 -6.16
CA LYS A 597 0.13 33.78 -7.16
C LYS A 597 -0.97 33.44 -8.16
N THR A 598 -1.30 32.14 -8.33
CA THR A 598 -2.40 31.69 -9.21
C THR A 598 -3.76 31.72 -8.53
N GLY A 599 -3.78 31.97 -7.22
CA GLY A 599 -4.99 32.08 -6.41
C GLY A 599 -5.40 30.81 -5.69
N ARG A 600 -4.65 29.71 -5.83
CA ARG A 600 -4.92 28.46 -5.10
C ARG A 600 -4.60 28.65 -3.62
N ILE A 601 -5.42 28.06 -2.76
CA ILE A 601 -5.18 27.99 -1.31
C ILE A 601 -4.53 26.63 -1.01
N TRP A 602 -3.38 26.67 -0.37
CA TRP A 602 -2.53 25.55 -0.06
C TRP A 602 -2.61 25.19 1.43
N PHE A 603 -2.62 23.91 1.73
CA PHE A 603 -2.66 23.37 3.08
C PHE A 603 -1.47 22.46 3.32
N GLY A 604 -0.56 22.88 4.22
CA GLY A 604 0.45 22.00 4.80
C GLY A 604 -0.18 21.21 5.95
N THR A 605 -0.12 19.89 5.88
CA THR A 605 -0.72 19.00 6.87
C THR A 605 0.35 18.14 7.53
N GLU A 606 0.02 17.41 8.59
CA GLU A 606 0.96 16.46 9.19
C GLU A 606 1.27 15.26 8.26
N ASN A 607 0.47 15.05 7.22
CA ASN A 607 0.64 13.95 6.26
C ASN A 607 0.71 14.46 4.82
N GLY A 608 1.37 15.61 4.62
CA GLY A 608 1.66 16.12 3.30
C GLY A 608 0.95 17.41 2.90
N LEU A 609 0.95 17.72 1.61
CA LEU A 609 0.54 18.98 1.02
C LEU A 609 -0.64 18.82 0.06
N ALA A 610 -1.63 19.72 0.17
CA ALA A 610 -2.76 19.78 -0.74
C ALA A 610 -3.14 21.21 -1.08
N PHE A 611 -3.90 21.43 -2.14
CA PHE A 611 -4.48 22.73 -2.44
C PHE A 611 -5.92 22.63 -2.96
N VAL A 612 -6.62 23.75 -2.91
CA VAL A 612 -7.95 23.93 -3.51
C VAL A 612 -7.99 25.21 -4.35
N TYR A 613 -8.95 25.28 -5.27
CA TYR A 613 -9.34 26.53 -5.91
C TYR A 613 -10.45 27.18 -5.08
N PRO A 614 -10.37 28.49 -4.72
CA PRO A 614 -11.38 29.14 -3.88
C PRO A 614 -12.80 29.12 -4.42
N ASP A 615 -12.96 29.07 -5.74
CA ASP A 615 -14.23 28.95 -6.46
C ASP A 615 -14.80 27.52 -6.45
N ASN A 616 -13.97 26.52 -6.12
CA ASN A 616 -14.42 25.13 -5.94
C ASN A 616 -13.68 24.46 -4.75
N PRO A 617 -13.95 24.89 -3.51
CA PRO A 617 -13.19 24.47 -2.34
C PRO A 617 -13.39 23.01 -1.97
N THR A 618 -14.44 22.36 -2.45
CA THR A 618 -14.68 20.91 -2.19
C THR A 618 -13.81 19.99 -3.06
N LYS A 619 -13.15 20.53 -4.08
CA LYS A 619 -12.23 19.76 -4.92
C LYS A 619 -10.80 19.91 -4.41
N VAL A 620 -10.42 19.10 -3.46
CA VAL A 620 -9.05 19.03 -2.95
C VAL A 620 -8.14 18.36 -3.96
N VAL A 621 -6.95 18.89 -4.15
CA VAL A 621 -5.89 18.31 -4.97
C VAL A 621 -4.71 17.97 -4.07
N ASP A 622 -4.53 16.70 -3.80
CA ASP A 622 -3.36 16.18 -3.10
C ASP A 622 -2.16 16.12 -4.06
N VAL A 623 -1.02 16.67 -3.65
CA VAL A 623 0.19 16.73 -4.46
C VAL A 623 1.36 15.92 -3.92
N ASN A 624 1.18 15.24 -2.79
CA ASN A 624 2.24 14.56 -2.06
C ASN A 624 3.00 13.55 -2.88
N TYR A 625 2.27 12.72 -3.57
CA TYR A 625 2.83 11.53 -4.20
C TYR A 625 3.41 11.79 -5.58
N CYS A 626 2.88 12.81 -6.24
CA CYS A 626 3.30 13.14 -7.60
C CYS A 626 4.63 13.88 -7.65
N HIS A 627 4.96 14.59 -6.58
CA HIS A 627 6.09 15.52 -6.54
C HIS A 627 7.10 15.23 -5.41
N GLY A 628 6.88 14.14 -4.64
CA GLY A 628 7.72 13.82 -3.49
C GLY A 628 7.57 14.81 -2.33
N LEU A 629 6.39 15.40 -2.20
CA LEU A 629 6.05 16.39 -1.18
C LEU A 629 5.42 15.76 0.07
N LEU A 630 5.45 14.46 0.19
CA LEU A 630 5.01 13.75 1.39
C LEU A 630 5.99 14.07 2.53
N ALA A 631 5.57 14.94 3.42
CA ALA A 631 6.31 15.35 4.61
C ALA A 631 5.32 15.74 5.69
N GLU A 632 5.75 15.73 6.94
CA GLU A 632 5.04 16.35 8.04
C GLU A 632 5.37 17.85 8.05
N TYR A 633 4.38 18.68 7.69
CA TYR A 633 4.50 20.13 7.65
C TYR A 633 4.35 20.72 9.05
N THR A 634 5.09 21.78 9.34
CA THR A 634 5.08 22.42 10.65
C THR A 634 4.12 23.61 10.69
N ARG A 635 3.72 23.96 11.91
CA ARG A 635 2.70 25.00 12.18
C ARG A 635 3.18 26.36 11.71
N ASN A 636 2.31 27.09 11.04
CA ASN A 636 2.54 28.49 10.61
C ASN A 636 3.86 28.69 9.81
N ALA A 637 4.40 27.60 9.25
CA ALA A 637 5.68 27.63 8.54
C ALA A 637 5.49 27.62 7.03
N ALA A 638 4.80 28.62 6.49
CA ALA A 638 4.61 28.80 5.06
C ALA A 638 4.83 30.25 4.65
N ALA A 639 5.64 30.51 3.62
CA ALA A 639 5.91 31.86 3.11
C ALA A 639 5.91 31.87 1.57
N ASN A 640 5.21 32.86 1.01
CA ASN A 640 5.28 33.18 -0.41
C ASN A 640 6.54 33.95 -0.72
N LEU A 641 7.30 33.47 -1.71
CA LEU A 641 8.52 34.13 -2.16
C LEU A 641 8.22 35.16 -3.26
N SER A 642 9.05 36.13 -3.36
CA SER A 642 8.93 37.23 -4.35
C SER A 642 8.94 36.73 -5.80
N ASN A 643 9.63 35.63 -6.07
CA ASN A 643 9.67 34.94 -7.38
C ASN A 643 8.42 34.08 -7.71
N GLY A 644 7.50 33.91 -6.76
CA GLY A 644 6.25 33.14 -6.92
C GLY A 644 6.32 31.72 -6.46
N GLN A 645 7.45 31.28 -5.95
CA GLN A 645 7.59 30.04 -5.24
C GLN A 645 7.02 30.13 -3.83
N VAL A 646 6.79 29.00 -3.19
CA VAL A 646 6.35 28.91 -1.79
C VAL A 646 7.37 28.10 -1.02
N LEU A 647 7.79 28.65 0.13
CA LEU A 647 8.68 27.98 1.07
C LEU A 647 7.86 27.42 2.22
N TYR A 648 8.06 26.16 2.54
CA TYR A 648 7.43 25.46 3.65
C TYR A 648 8.46 24.93 4.64
N GLY A 649 8.12 24.96 5.92
CA GLY A 649 8.81 24.23 6.97
C GLY A 649 8.22 22.84 7.17
N THR A 650 9.08 21.89 7.47
CA THR A 650 8.74 20.52 7.83
C THR A 650 9.57 20.04 9.01
N VAL A 651 9.23 18.89 9.57
CA VAL A 651 10.02 18.25 10.64
C VAL A 651 11.38 17.73 10.15
N GLU A 652 11.60 17.64 8.82
CA GLU A 652 12.84 17.13 8.21
C GLU A 652 13.62 18.20 7.43
N GLY A 653 13.22 19.48 7.53
CA GLY A 653 13.86 20.58 6.81
C GLY A 653 12.87 21.56 6.20
N ALA A 654 13.33 22.37 5.23
CA ALA A 654 12.50 23.32 4.51
C ALA A 654 12.39 22.94 3.03
N ILE A 655 11.19 23.09 2.46
CA ILE A 655 10.88 22.73 1.07
C ILE A 655 10.46 23.99 0.31
N ILE A 656 11.09 24.27 -0.82
CA ILE A 656 10.61 25.25 -1.80
C ILE A 656 9.86 24.52 -2.90
N ILE A 657 8.67 24.99 -3.21
CA ILE A 657 7.89 24.52 -4.34
C ILE A 657 7.64 25.65 -5.35
N ASP A 658 7.57 25.29 -6.63
CA ASP A 658 7.10 26.17 -7.68
C ASP A 658 5.65 25.81 -8.05
N PRO A 659 4.66 26.55 -7.55
CA PRO A 659 3.26 26.24 -7.78
C PRO A 659 2.85 26.25 -9.25
N GLN A 660 3.52 27.01 -10.12
CA GLN A 660 3.16 27.07 -11.54
C GLN A 660 3.43 25.75 -12.28
N HIS A 661 4.43 25.02 -11.84
CA HIS A 661 4.78 23.73 -12.41
C HIS A 661 4.10 22.54 -11.72
N ILE A 662 3.40 22.78 -10.60
CA ILE A 662 2.60 21.74 -9.95
C ILE A 662 1.22 21.70 -10.61
N GLN A 663 1.04 20.71 -11.45
CA GLN A 663 -0.25 20.34 -12.01
C GLN A 663 -0.82 19.17 -11.24
N ALA A 664 -2.15 19.09 -11.13
CA ALA A 664 -2.79 17.86 -10.73
C ALA A 664 -2.38 16.77 -11.73
N ILE A 665 -1.47 15.91 -11.33
CA ILE A 665 -1.03 14.82 -12.20
C ILE A 665 -2.12 13.77 -12.16
N ASN A 666 -2.86 13.63 -13.24
CA ASN A 666 -3.68 12.45 -13.50
C ASN A 666 -2.71 11.30 -13.81
N TYR A 667 -2.26 10.58 -12.78
CA TYR A 667 -1.63 9.31 -13.03
C TYR A 667 -2.72 8.25 -13.20
N THR A 668 -2.50 7.36 -14.14
CA THR A 668 -3.33 6.19 -14.31
C THR A 668 -2.63 5.02 -13.61
N ALA A 669 -3.38 4.26 -12.86
CA ALA A 669 -2.92 3.03 -12.24
C ALA A 669 -3.73 1.87 -12.85
N PRO A 670 -3.26 1.27 -13.95
CA PRO A 670 -4.02 0.27 -14.69
C PRO A 670 -4.47 -0.86 -13.78
N LEU A 671 -5.77 -1.08 -13.72
CA LEU A 671 -6.39 -2.17 -12.98
C LEU A 671 -6.37 -3.44 -13.83
N ARG A 672 -5.93 -4.55 -13.25
CA ARG A 672 -5.87 -5.85 -13.92
C ARG A 672 -6.59 -6.90 -13.10
N LEU A 673 -7.39 -7.70 -13.78
CA LEU A 673 -7.95 -8.91 -13.22
C LEU A 673 -6.90 -10.03 -13.33
N LEU A 674 -6.60 -10.69 -12.22
CA LEU A 674 -5.48 -11.64 -12.17
C LEU A 674 -5.95 -13.07 -12.34
N ARG A 675 -6.85 -13.51 -11.46
CA ARG A 675 -7.28 -14.91 -11.41
C ARG A 675 -8.58 -15.06 -10.64
N VAL A 676 -9.21 -16.21 -10.79
CA VAL A 676 -10.38 -16.64 -10.03
C VAL A 676 -10.01 -17.88 -9.22
N ALA A 677 -10.26 -17.87 -7.93
CA ALA A 677 -10.12 -19.04 -7.07
C ALA A 677 -11.51 -19.54 -6.66
N LEU A 678 -11.79 -20.81 -6.91
CA LEU A 678 -13.04 -21.44 -6.46
C LEU A 678 -13.01 -21.65 -4.95
N ILE A 679 -14.08 -21.27 -4.27
CA ILE A 679 -14.26 -21.49 -2.83
C ILE A 679 -15.05 -22.77 -2.66
N ASN A 680 -14.49 -23.70 -1.90
CA ASN A 680 -15.25 -24.89 -1.50
C ASN A 680 -16.20 -24.53 -0.34
N ASP A 681 -17.50 -24.73 -0.52
CA ASP A 681 -18.50 -24.54 0.54
C ASP A 681 -18.35 -25.52 1.72
N ASN A 682 -17.51 -26.55 1.54
CA ASN A 682 -17.15 -27.50 2.57
C ASN A 682 -15.62 -27.67 2.57
N ASP A 683 -14.94 -26.88 3.35
CA ASP A 683 -13.60 -27.22 3.83
C ASP A 683 -13.71 -28.37 4.83
N ALA A 684 -14.08 -29.55 4.32
CA ALA A 684 -14.02 -30.77 5.09
C ALA A 684 -12.53 -31.12 5.25
N VAL A 685 -12.02 -30.83 6.41
CA VAL A 685 -10.74 -31.39 6.87
C VAL A 685 -10.97 -32.87 7.10
N ASP A 686 -10.23 -33.73 6.38
CA ASP A 686 -10.29 -35.16 6.63
C ASP A 686 -9.80 -35.49 8.05
N ARG A 687 -10.00 -36.74 8.49
CA ARG A 687 -9.59 -37.23 9.82
C ARG A 687 -8.08 -37.05 10.10
N ASN A 688 -7.28 -36.73 9.09
CA ASN A 688 -5.84 -36.54 9.15
C ASN A 688 -5.44 -35.05 9.08
N GLY A 689 -6.40 -34.11 9.06
CA GLY A 689 -6.12 -32.66 8.97
C GLY A 689 -5.80 -32.15 7.56
N THR A 690 -6.08 -32.95 6.53
CA THR A 690 -5.84 -32.58 5.12
C THR A 690 -7.09 -31.91 4.56
N LEU A 691 -6.92 -30.72 3.98
CA LEU A 691 -7.99 -30.02 3.24
C LEU A 691 -8.39 -30.86 2.02
N CYS A 692 -9.58 -31.45 2.04
CA CYS A 692 -10.15 -32.16 0.92
C CYS A 692 -10.76 -31.15 -0.07
N SER A 693 -10.03 -30.80 -1.12
CA SER A 693 -10.59 -30.05 -2.24
C SER A 693 -11.65 -30.88 -2.96
N LYS A 694 -12.82 -30.28 -3.25
CA LYS A 694 -13.87 -30.89 -4.08
C LYS A 694 -13.40 -31.13 -5.52
N TYR A 695 -12.36 -30.44 -5.95
CA TYR A 695 -11.79 -30.48 -7.29
C TYR A 695 -10.41 -31.11 -7.23
N SER A 696 -10.10 -31.93 -8.22
CA SER A 696 -8.75 -32.46 -8.41
C SER A 696 -7.79 -31.32 -8.83
N ILE A 697 -6.49 -31.51 -8.63
CA ILE A 697 -5.47 -30.54 -9.04
C ILE A 697 -5.57 -30.26 -10.55
N GLU A 698 -5.77 -31.29 -11.37
CA GLU A 698 -5.89 -31.17 -12.83
C GLU A 698 -7.16 -30.42 -13.25
N GLU A 699 -8.27 -30.57 -12.54
CA GLU A 699 -9.49 -29.82 -12.79
C GLU A 699 -9.33 -28.34 -12.43
N MET A 700 -8.62 -28.05 -11.34
CA MET A 700 -8.33 -26.65 -10.95
C MET A 700 -7.35 -25.99 -11.93
N GLU A 701 -6.36 -26.71 -12.40
CA GLU A 701 -5.41 -26.21 -13.42
C GLU A 701 -6.13 -25.84 -14.72
N ARG A 702 -6.97 -26.74 -15.22
CA ARG A 702 -7.78 -26.49 -16.42
C ARG A 702 -8.75 -25.33 -16.24
N PHE A 703 -9.44 -25.26 -15.08
CA PHE A 703 -10.31 -24.15 -14.77
C PHE A 703 -9.55 -22.82 -14.75
N ASN A 704 -8.36 -22.76 -14.14
CA ASN A 704 -7.56 -21.54 -14.06
C ASN A 704 -7.14 -21.05 -15.44
N GLU A 705 -6.75 -21.95 -16.35
CA GLU A 705 -6.40 -21.60 -17.75
C GLU A 705 -7.61 -21.04 -18.52
N GLU A 706 -8.79 -21.69 -18.36
CA GLU A 706 -10.03 -21.22 -18.98
C GLU A 706 -10.48 -19.88 -18.37
N ALA A 707 -10.40 -19.72 -17.05
CA ALA A 707 -10.77 -18.50 -16.36
C ALA A 707 -9.90 -17.32 -16.75
N GLU A 708 -8.57 -17.50 -16.86
CA GLU A 708 -7.66 -16.45 -17.32
C GLU A 708 -8.04 -15.92 -18.70
N LYS A 709 -8.32 -16.82 -19.63
CA LYS A 709 -8.78 -16.45 -20.98
C LYS A 709 -10.11 -15.67 -20.94
N MET A 710 -11.07 -16.15 -20.13
CA MET A 710 -12.36 -15.48 -19.94
C MET A 710 -12.20 -14.09 -19.32
N LEU A 711 -11.29 -13.91 -18.34
CA LEU A 711 -10.99 -12.61 -17.74
C LEU A 711 -10.40 -11.62 -18.75
N GLN A 712 -9.52 -12.08 -19.68
CA GLN A 712 -8.98 -11.26 -20.76
C GLN A 712 -10.06 -10.84 -21.76
N GLU A 713 -11.06 -11.67 -21.98
CA GLU A 713 -12.22 -11.37 -22.83
C GLU A 713 -13.28 -10.48 -22.11
N GLY A 714 -13.09 -10.19 -20.81
CA GLY A 714 -14.02 -9.38 -20.01
C GLY A 714 -15.32 -10.10 -19.65
N THR A 715 -15.36 -11.44 -19.77
CA THR A 715 -16.54 -12.26 -19.44
C THR A 715 -16.11 -13.48 -18.64
N LEU A 716 -16.74 -13.73 -17.50
CA LEU A 716 -16.47 -14.90 -16.68
C LEU A 716 -17.74 -15.75 -16.59
N THR A 717 -17.72 -16.93 -17.19
CA THR A 717 -18.84 -17.87 -17.18
C THR A 717 -18.53 -19.02 -16.23
N LEU A 718 -19.38 -19.20 -15.21
CA LEU A 718 -19.21 -20.20 -14.17
C LEU A 718 -20.42 -21.13 -14.11
N ASN A 719 -20.17 -22.41 -13.84
CA ASN A 719 -21.22 -23.38 -13.59
C ASN A 719 -21.93 -23.11 -12.25
N TYR A 720 -23.15 -23.60 -12.08
CA TYR A 720 -23.91 -23.46 -10.83
C TYR A 720 -23.15 -23.94 -9.60
N SER A 721 -22.32 -24.99 -9.74
CA SER A 721 -21.48 -25.52 -8.66
C SER A 721 -20.28 -24.62 -8.31
N GLN A 722 -19.92 -23.66 -9.14
CA GLN A 722 -18.78 -22.76 -9.03
C GLN A 722 -19.17 -21.34 -8.61
N ARG A 723 -20.40 -21.14 -8.13
CA ARG A 723 -20.99 -19.83 -7.79
C ARG A 723 -20.40 -19.17 -6.53
N SER A 724 -19.54 -19.90 -5.79
CA SER A 724 -18.72 -19.39 -4.70
C SER A 724 -17.29 -19.33 -5.17
N PHE A 725 -16.75 -18.11 -5.30
CA PHE A 725 -15.40 -17.87 -5.81
C PHE A 725 -14.81 -16.56 -5.27
N GLU A 726 -13.52 -16.45 -5.38
CA GLU A 726 -12.78 -15.24 -5.05
C GLU A 726 -12.08 -14.72 -6.30
N LEU A 727 -12.35 -13.47 -6.67
CA LEU A 727 -11.75 -12.78 -7.80
C LEU A 727 -10.59 -11.92 -7.31
N TYR A 728 -9.40 -12.14 -7.84
CA TYR A 728 -8.20 -11.38 -7.53
C TYR A 728 -7.93 -10.34 -8.61
N TYR A 729 -7.58 -9.15 -8.17
CA TYR A 729 -7.23 -8.02 -9.04
C TYR A 729 -6.11 -7.22 -8.40
N GLU A 730 -5.41 -6.43 -9.21
CA GLU A 730 -4.38 -5.52 -8.73
C GLU A 730 -4.26 -4.30 -9.62
N SER A 731 -3.68 -3.26 -9.06
CA SER A 731 -3.17 -2.12 -9.81
C SER A 731 -1.72 -1.91 -9.40
N ILE A 732 -0.83 -1.72 -10.40
CA ILE A 732 0.59 -1.53 -10.14
C ILE A 732 0.87 -0.03 -10.15
N ASN A 733 1.31 0.47 -8.98
CA ASN A 733 1.73 1.84 -8.84
C ASN A 733 2.92 1.95 -7.90
N LEU A 734 4.12 1.95 -8.45
CA LEU A 734 5.36 2.12 -7.70
C LEU A 734 5.65 3.59 -7.37
N ARG A 735 4.95 4.50 -8.00
CA ARG A 735 5.10 5.93 -7.77
C ARG A 735 4.43 6.36 -6.47
N ASN A 736 3.34 5.68 -6.11
CA ASN A 736 2.51 6.03 -4.98
C ASN A 736 2.05 4.78 -4.20
N LYS A 737 2.94 4.30 -3.35
CA LYS A 737 2.82 3.03 -2.63
C LYS A 737 1.55 2.89 -1.79
N PHE A 738 0.97 3.97 -1.27
CA PHE A 738 -0.10 3.93 -0.27
C PHE A 738 -1.42 4.58 -0.68
N ASP A 739 -1.49 5.16 -1.87
CA ASP A 739 -2.65 5.96 -2.30
C ASP A 739 -3.76 5.15 -3.00
N ILE A 740 -3.51 3.88 -3.29
CA ILE A 740 -4.47 3.06 -4.02
C ILE A 740 -5.48 2.43 -3.06
N ALA A 741 -6.74 2.62 -3.37
CA ALA A 741 -7.85 1.86 -2.82
C ALA A 741 -8.72 1.31 -3.94
N TYR A 742 -9.41 0.22 -3.68
CA TYR A 742 -10.29 -0.44 -4.62
C TYR A 742 -11.73 -0.33 -4.15
N GLN A 743 -12.61 -0.18 -5.11
CA GLN A 743 -14.05 -0.22 -4.89
C GLN A 743 -14.70 -1.09 -5.95
N TYR A 744 -15.79 -1.73 -5.61
CA TYR A 744 -16.57 -2.52 -6.58
C TYR A 744 -18.06 -2.27 -6.40
N LYS A 745 -18.81 -2.54 -7.47
CA LYS A 745 -20.27 -2.58 -7.44
C LYS A 745 -20.80 -3.63 -8.41
N ILE A 746 -21.99 -4.14 -8.13
CA ILE A 746 -22.70 -5.07 -9.02
C ILE A 746 -23.90 -4.34 -9.63
N GLY A 747 -23.98 -4.32 -10.95
CA GLY A 747 -25.04 -3.61 -11.70
C GLY A 747 -25.12 -2.13 -11.34
N ASP A 748 -26.33 -1.66 -11.03
CA ASP A 748 -26.61 -0.28 -10.65
C ASP A 748 -26.52 -0.03 -9.13
N GLY A 749 -25.95 -0.98 -8.38
CA GLY A 749 -25.74 -0.85 -6.94
C GLY A 749 -24.76 0.28 -6.57
N ALA A 750 -24.76 0.63 -5.28
CA ALA A 750 -23.80 1.58 -4.73
C ALA A 750 -22.36 1.00 -4.75
N TRP A 751 -21.37 1.88 -4.86
CA TRP A 751 -19.97 1.50 -4.70
C TRP A 751 -19.68 1.04 -3.27
N SER A 752 -18.86 0.00 -3.12
CA SER A 752 -18.34 -0.42 -1.81
C SER A 752 -17.50 0.68 -1.17
N THR A 753 -17.29 0.60 0.13
CA THR A 753 -16.29 1.43 0.81
C THR A 753 -14.91 1.17 0.22
N PRO A 754 -14.04 2.20 0.08
CA PRO A 754 -12.68 2.00 -0.40
C PRO A 754 -11.92 1.02 0.49
N SER A 755 -11.27 0.01 -0.11
CA SER A 755 -10.48 -1.01 0.58
C SER A 755 -9.12 -1.19 -0.08
N ILE A 756 -8.12 -1.61 0.69
CA ILE A 756 -6.80 -1.99 0.18
C ILE A 756 -6.74 -3.46 -0.26
N GLU A 757 -7.79 -4.23 0.00
CA GLU A 757 -7.86 -5.63 -0.38
C GLU A 757 -7.86 -5.79 -1.89
N GLN A 758 -7.08 -6.75 -2.38
CA GLN A 758 -6.91 -7.05 -3.81
C GLN A 758 -7.71 -8.27 -4.23
N SER A 759 -8.78 -8.57 -3.51
CA SER A 759 -9.70 -9.63 -3.85
C SER A 759 -11.15 -9.28 -3.47
N ILE A 760 -12.11 -9.87 -4.20
CA ILE A 760 -13.53 -9.83 -3.87
C ILE A 760 -14.01 -11.26 -3.74
N ARG A 761 -14.63 -11.56 -2.61
CA ARG A 761 -15.18 -12.88 -2.34
C ARG A 761 -16.69 -12.89 -2.58
N PHE A 762 -17.12 -13.75 -3.50
CA PHE A 762 -18.52 -14.04 -3.77
C PHE A 762 -18.89 -15.37 -3.16
N VAL A 763 -19.99 -15.41 -2.40
CA VAL A 763 -20.51 -16.63 -1.81
C VAL A 763 -21.93 -16.84 -2.31
N ASN A 764 -22.18 -17.96 -2.97
CA ASN A 764 -23.48 -18.35 -3.46
C ASN A 764 -24.15 -17.32 -4.39
N LEU A 765 -23.40 -16.75 -5.35
CA LEU A 765 -23.92 -15.79 -6.30
C LEU A 765 -25.11 -16.39 -7.06
N GLU A 766 -26.18 -15.63 -7.21
CA GLU A 766 -27.41 -16.10 -7.88
C GLU A 766 -27.17 -16.42 -9.36
N PRO A 767 -27.84 -17.46 -9.90
CA PRO A 767 -27.77 -17.75 -11.33
C PRO A 767 -28.30 -16.61 -12.18
N GLY A 768 -27.55 -16.26 -13.21
CA GLY A 768 -27.92 -15.17 -14.10
C GLY A 768 -26.70 -14.40 -14.59
N LYS A 769 -26.98 -13.28 -15.24
CA LYS A 769 -25.97 -12.36 -15.74
C LYS A 769 -25.84 -11.18 -14.78
N HIS A 770 -24.64 -10.98 -14.26
CA HIS A 770 -24.27 -9.88 -13.37
C HIS A 770 -23.17 -9.05 -14.04
N ILE A 771 -23.20 -7.75 -13.87
CA ILE A 771 -22.15 -6.86 -14.34
C ILE A 771 -21.42 -6.36 -13.11
N LEU A 772 -20.15 -6.75 -12.98
CA LEU A 772 -19.26 -6.29 -11.92
C LEU A 772 -18.42 -5.14 -12.46
N TYR A 773 -18.46 -4.03 -11.75
CA TYR A 773 -17.54 -2.90 -11.95
C TYR A 773 -16.55 -2.90 -10.81
N ILE A 774 -15.27 -2.82 -11.14
CA ILE A 774 -14.18 -2.67 -10.18
C ILE A 774 -13.42 -1.42 -10.58
N ARG A 775 -13.18 -0.55 -9.63
CA ARG A 775 -12.39 0.66 -9.88
C ARG A 775 -11.27 0.81 -8.87
N CYS A 776 -10.19 1.39 -9.34
CA CYS A 776 -9.07 1.83 -8.57
C CYS A 776 -9.20 3.33 -8.34
N VAL A 777 -9.16 3.77 -7.09
CA VAL A 777 -9.30 5.17 -6.70
C VAL A 777 -8.11 5.59 -5.84
N SER A 778 -7.75 6.86 -5.92
CA SER A 778 -6.82 7.45 -4.97
C SER A 778 -7.48 7.54 -3.59
N LYS A 779 -6.78 7.11 -2.54
CA LYS A 779 -7.26 7.24 -1.15
C LYS A 779 -7.40 8.69 -0.72
N THR A 780 -6.49 9.50 -1.20
CA THR A 780 -6.31 10.90 -0.76
C THR A 780 -7.19 11.90 -1.49
N GLY A 781 -7.90 11.52 -2.55
CA GLY A 781 -8.75 12.46 -3.28
C GLY A 781 -9.96 11.81 -3.93
N GLY A 782 -10.17 10.51 -3.72
CA GLY A 782 -11.25 9.78 -4.39
C GLY A 782 -11.17 9.81 -5.91
N ALA A 783 -10.05 10.29 -6.48
CA ALA A 783 -9.85 10.39 -7.93
C ALA A 783 -9.88 9.01 -8.55
N LEU A 784 -10.67 8.85 -9.61
CA LEU A 784 -10.70 7.61 -10.39
C LEU A 784 -9.36 7.45 -11.12
N LEU A 785 -8.67 6.34 -10.85
CA LEU A 785 -7.38 6.00 -11.49
C LEU A 785 -7.58 5.06 -12.67
N ASP A 786 -8.44 4.06 -12.52
CA ASP A 786 -8.88 3.15 -13.59
C ASP A 786 -10.16 2.42 -13.18
N GLU A 787 -10.91 1.95 -14.15
CA GLU A 787 -12.13 1.18 -13.95
C GLU A 787 -12.20 0.03 -14.95
N GLN A 788 -12.51 -1.17 -14.44
CA GLN A 788 -12.71 -2.38 -15.23
C GLN A 788 -14.14 -2.89 -15.07
N LYS A 789 -14.68 -3.40 -16.18
CA LYS A 789 -15.98 -4.03 -16.24
C LYS A 789 -15.84 -5.50 -16.54
N LEU A 790 -16.43 -6.35 -15.71
CA LEU A 790 -16.45 -7.79 -15.89
C LEU A 790 -17.91 -8.28 -15.94
N GLU A 791 -18.23 -9.04 -16.95
CA GLU A 791 -19.50 -9.70 -17.07
C GLU A 791 -19.43 -11.08 -16.41
N LEU A 792 -20.18 -11.28 -15.33
CA LEU A 792 -20.26 -12.55 -14.61
C LEU A 792 -21.52 -13.29 -15.03
N ILE A 793 -21.39 -14.49 -15.55
CA ILE A 793 -22.50 -15.35 -15.97
C ILE A 793 -22.48 -16.61 -15.13
N ILE A 794 -23.46 -16.76 -14.22
CA ILE A 794 -23.65 -18.00 -13.47
C ILE A 794 -24.72 -18.82 -14.18
N MET A 795 -24.34 -20.00 -14.63
CA MET A 795 -25.24 -20.90 -15.34
C MET A 795 -26.38 -21.38 -14.44
N GLN A 796 -27.59 -21.49 -15.03
CA GLN A 796 -28.73 -22.08 -14.35
C GLN A 796 -28.47 -23.54 -13.99
N PRO A 797 -28.93 -24.02 -12.83
CA PRO A 797 -28.84 -25.43 -12.51
C PRO A 797 -29.65 -26.27 -13.50
N TRP A 798 -29.19 -27.48 -13.83
CA TRP A 798 -29.81 -28.33 -14.83
C TRP A 798 -31.29 -28.61 -14.56
N TRP A 799 -31.70 -28.65 -13.29
CA TRP A 799 -33.08 -28.87 -12.91
C TRP A 799 -34.01 -27.66 -13.13
N ASN A 800 -33.45 -26.46 -13.35
CA ASN A 800 -34.18 -25.24 -13.70
C ASN A 800 -34.02 -24.85 -15.18
N SER A 801 -33.55 -25.77 -16.02
CA SER A 801 -33.40 -25.57 -17.45
C SER A 801 -34.75 -25.70 -18.17
N TRP A 802 -34.93 -25.06 -19.34
CA TRP A 802 -36.20 -25.06 -20.09
C TRP A 802 -36.68 -26.49 -20.41
N TRP A 803 -35.78 -27.42 -20.73
CA TRP A 803 -36.14 -28.82 -21.03
C TRP A 803 -36.60 -29.59 -19.78
N MET A 804 -36.10 -29.25 -18.58
CA MET A 804 -36.58 -29.81 -17.32
C MET A 804 -38.00 -29.27 -17.00
N TRP A 805 -38.29 -28.03 -17.29
CA TRP A 805 -39.66 -27.48 -17.20
C TRP A 805 -40.60 -28.24 -18.11
N CYS A 806 -40.21 -28.57 -19.37
CA CYS A 806 -40.98 -29.45 -20.24
C CYS A 806 -41.20 -30.83 -19.63
N PHE A 807 -40.16 -31.37 -18.97
CA PHE A 807 -40.28 -32.67 -18.29
C PHE A 807 -41.22 -32.59 -17.10
N TYR A 808 -41.19 -31.55 -16.26
CA TYR A 808 -42.10 -31.36 -15.14
C TYR A 808 -43.55 -31.20 -15.65
N ILE A 809 -43.79 -30.44 -16.70
CA ILE A 809 -45.09 -30.31 -17.32
C ILE A 809 -45.59 -31.68 -17.83
N ALA A 810 -44.74 -32.47 -18.50
CA ALA A 810 -45.10 -33.80 -18.96
C ALA A 810 -45.41 -34.72 -17.79
N LEU A 811 -44.69 -34.64 -16.68
CA LEU A 811 -44.95 -35.40 -15.45
C LEU A 811 -46.31 -35.03 -14.82
N ILE A 812 -46.63 -33.75 -14.79
CA ILE A 812 -47.94 -33.22 -14.33
C ILE A 812 -49.07 -33.73 -15.24
N ILE A 813 -48.89 -33.67 -16.56
CA ILE A 813 -49.88 -34.19 -17.53
C ILE A 813 -50.08 -35.72 -17.32
N PHE A 814 -48.96 -36.44 -17.11
CA PHE A 814 -49.03 -37.91 -16.86
C PHE A 814 -49.77 -38.22 -15.55
N ALA A 815 -49.52 -37.41 -14.50
CA ALA A 815 -50.20 -37.56 -13.22
C ALA A 815 -51.71 -37.28 -13.35
N PHE A 816 -52.10 -36.23 -14.10
CA PHE A 816 -53.51 -35.97 -14.41
C PHE A 816 -54.15 -37.09 -15.24
N TYR A 817 -53.44 -37.62 -16.24
CA TYR A 817 -53.92 -38.75 -17.04
C TYR A 817 -54.06 -40.01 -16.15
N GLY A 818 -53.13 -40.27 -15.26
CA GLY A 818 -53.21 -41.33 -14.29
C GLY A 818 -54.44 -41.21 -13.36
N ALA A 819 -54.63 -39.98 -12.81
CA ALA A 819 -55.76 -39.70 -11.95
C ALA A 819 -57.10 -39.81 -12.69
N TRP A 820 -57.16 -39.32 -13.95
CA TRP A 820 -58.34 -39.47 -14.80
C TRP A 820 -58.65 -40.96 -15.09
N LYS A 821 -57.60 -41.74 -15.37
CA LYS A 821 -57.76 -43.17 -15.65
C LYS A 821 -58.21 -43.97 -14.40
N ILE A 822 -57.71 -43.61 -13.23
CA ILE A 822 -58.16 -44.16 -11.95
C ILE A 822 -59.62 -43.80 -11.70
N TYR A 823 -59.98 -42.50 -11.96
CA TYR A 823 -61.37 -42.04 -11.87
C TYR A 823 -62.26 -42.77 -12.85
N ASP A 824 -61.87 -42.96 -14.13
CA ASP A 824 -62.63 -43.74 -15.13
C ASP A 824 -62.78 -45.21 -14.71
N LEU A 825 -61.75 -45.84 -14.20
CA LEU A 825 -61.78 -47.16 -13.64
C LEU A 825 -62.72 -47.30 -12.43
N HIS A 826 -62.64 -46.30 -11.52
CA HIS A 826 -63.48 -46.24 -10.34
C HIS A 826 -64.98 -46.01 -10.72
N SER A 827 -65.22 -45.12 -11.72
CA SER A 827 -66.57 -44.94 -12.30
C SER A 827 -67.11 -46.18 -12.95
N LYS A 828 -66.27 -46.91 -13.69
CA LYS A 828 -66.68 -48.22 -14.29
C LYS A 828 -66.93 -49.28 -13.22
N TYR A 829 -66.13 -49.31 -12.18
CA TYR A 829 -66.31 -50.21 -11.04
C TYR A 829 -67.60 -49.86 -10.28
N ASN A 830 -67.89 -48.60 -10.04
CA ASN A 830 -69.16 -48.21 -9.41
C ASN A 830 -70.37 -48.52 -10.28
N ARG A 831 -70.29 -48.40 -11.63
CA ARG A 831 -71.33 -48.83 -12.55
C ARG A 831 -71.54 -50.35 -12.47
N LEU A 832 -70.48 -51.14 -12.39
CA LEU A 832 -70.59 -52.60 -12.22
C LEU A 832 -71.19 -53.03 -10.86
N ILE A 833 -70.94 -52.18 -9.80
CA ILE A 833 -71.57 -52.33 -8.48
C ILE A 833 -73.05 -52.02 -8.55
N VAL A 834 -73.43 -50.95 -9.19
CA VAL A 834 -74.83 -50.54 -9.38
C VAL A 834 -75.56 -51.59 -10.21
N ASP A 835 -74.98 -52.05 -11.34
CA ASP A 835 -75.55 -53.15 -12.13
C ASP A 835 -75.68 -54.48 -11.32
N ARG A 836 -74.84 -54.77 -10.36
CA ARG A 836 -74.91 -55.91 -9.40
C ARG A 836 -75.99 -55.70 -8.34
N VAL A 837 -76.09 -54.45 -7.83
CA VAL A 837 -77.17 -54.13 -6.82
C VAL A 837 -78.50 -54.22 -7.48
N ASP A 838 -78.67 -53.67 -8.70
CA ASP A 838 -79.99 -53.84 -9.44
C ASP A 838 -80.31 -55.33 -9.77
N SER A 839 -79.29 -56.16 -9.94
CA SER A 839 -79.48 -57.59 -10.13
C SER A 839 -79.81 -58.31 -8.84
N VAL A 840 -79.33 -57.78 -7.66
CA VAL A 840 -79.65 -58.37 -6.32
C VAL A 840 -80.97 -57.93 -5.80
N GLU A 841 -81.44 -56.64 -6.12
CA GLU A 841 -82.79 -56.21 -5.77
C GLU A 841 -83.88 -56.94 -6.50
N ARG A 842 -83.64 -57.49 -7.70
CA ARG A 842 -84.61 -58.32 -8.43
C ARG A 842 -84.62 -59.76 -7.92
N GLN A 843 -83.77 -60.26 -6.97
CA GLN A 843 -83.78 -61.54 -6.37
C GLN A 843 -84.16 -61.54 -4.87
N GLY A 844 -84.36 -60.30 -4.27
CA GLY A 844 -84.57 -60.04 -2.86
C GLY A 844 -85.99 -59.90 -2.32
N GLU A 845 -87.03 -60.06 -3.19
CA GLU A 845 -88.38 -60.21 -2.67
C GLU A 845 -88.80 -61.61 -2.32
N SER A 846 -88.06 -62.27 -1.37
CA SER A 846 -88.51 -63.47 -0.69
C SER A 846 -87.58 -63.81 0.45
N ARG A 847 -87.77 -63.21 1.57
CA ARG A 847 -87.55 -63.70 2.93
C ARG A 847 -87.38 -62.58 3.92
N VAL A 848 -88.55 -62.00 4.35
CA VAL A 848 -88.62 -61.40 5.65
C VAL A 848 -88.76 -62.50 6.68
N GLU A 849 -88.11 -62.44 7.78
CA GLU A 849 -88.39 -62.84 9.15
C GLU A 849 -87.15 -63.43 9.87
N LYS A 850 -87.03 -62.92 11.05
CA LYS A 850 -86.22 -63.36 12.18
C LYS A 850 -84.73 -62.96 12.22
N MET A 851 -84.23 -62.29 13.17
CA MET A 851 -84.52 -62.13 14.59
C MET A 851 -83.68 -61.04 15.14
N GLU A 852 -84.27 -60.35 16.03
CA GLU A 852 -83.85 -59.48 17.12
C GLU A 852 -82.78 -60.07 18.00
N GLU A 853 -82.11 -59.14 18.74
CA GLU A 853 -81.39 -59.34 20.00
C GLU A 853 -79.88 -59.59 19.78
N VAL A 854 -78.92 -58.98 20.42
CA VAL A 854 -78.70 -58.53 21.78
C VAL A 854 -77.45 -57.66 21.81
N VAL A 855 -77.56 -56.41 22.28
CA VAL A 855 -77.09 -55.80 23.50
C VAL A 855 -75.58 -55.58 23.62
N GLU A 856 -75.22 -54.27 23.79
CA GLU A 856 -74.38 -53.63 24.78
C GLU A 856 -72.91 -53.79 24.94
N GLU A 857 -72.29 -52.63 25.11
CA GLU A 857 -71.19 -52.22 25.96
C GLU A 857 -69.81 -52.61 25.46
N ASP A 858 -68.82 -51.72 25.52
CA ASP A 858 -68.55 -50.64 26.44
C ASP A 858 -67.43 -49.77 25.85
N ASP A 859 -67.63 -48.52 26.13
CA ASP A 859 -66.69 -47.42 26.52
C ASP A 859 -65.15 -47.64 26.54
N LYS A 860 -64.46 -46.74 26.03
CA LYS A 860 -63.52 -45.75 26.55
C LYS A 860 -62.53 -45.32 25.50
N ALA A 861 -62.63 -44.14 25.09
CA ALA A 861 -61.93 -42.92 25.52
C ALA A 861 -60.40 -43.02 25.61
N GLU A 862 -59.76 -42.24 24.79
CA GLU A 862 -58.74 -41.21 25.06
C GLU A 862 -58.15 -40.74 23.78
N SER A 863 -58.50 -39.53 23.39
CA SER A 863 -57.79 -38.22 23.43
C SER A 863 -56.53 -38.15 22.67
N VAL A 864 -56.60 -37.46 21.61
CA VAL A 864 -56.07 -36.09 21.29
C VAL A 864 -54.59 -35.91 21.55
N GLU A 865 -53.84 -35.71 20.52
CA GLU A 865 -53.03 -34.51 20.28
C GLU A 865 -52.24 -34.67 18.96
N ASP A 866 -52.64 -33.93 17.98
CA ASP A 866 -51.77 -33.54 16.87
C ASP A 866 -51.70 -32.05 16.78
N VAL A 867 -50.52 -31.53 17.12
CA VAL A 867 -50.17 -30.13 16.82
C VAL A 867 -48.81 -30.12 16.13
N GLU A 868 -48.86 -29.62 14.93
CA GLU A 868 -47.84 -28.84 14.21
C GLU A 868 -46.36 -29.28 14.32
N LYS A 869 -45.83 -29.73 13.22
CA LYS A 869 -44.39 -29.61 12.88
C LYS A 869 -44.23 -28.60 11.73
N ALA A 870 -43.81 -27.41 12.13
CA ALA A 870 -43.10 -26.50 11.23
C ALA A 870 -41.61 -26.82 11.25
N GLY A 871 -40.98 -26.73 10.09
CA GLY A 871 -39.71 -27.25 9.71
C GLY A 871 -38.51 -26.89 10.56
N GLU A 872 -37.75 -27.91 10.89
CA GLU A 872 -36.37 -27.81 11.31
C GLU A 872 -35.42 -28.17 10.17
N VAL A 873 -34.52 -27.22 9.85
CA VAL A 873 -33.37 -27.48 9.02
C VAL A 873 -32.32 -28.22 9.88
N ASN A 874 -32.17 -29.49 9.66
CA ASN A 874 -31.13 -30.31 10.29
C ASN A 874 -29.78 -30.02 9.65
N VAL A 875 -28.94 -29.20 10.33
CA VAL A 875 -27.48 -29.25 10.20
C VAL A 875 -27.01 -30.28 11.22
N SER A 876 -26.47 -31.39 10.77
CA SER A 876 -25.84 -32.40 11.64
C SER A 876 -24.54 -31.81 12.21
N LEU A 877 -24.61 -31.20 13.39
CA LEU A 877 -23.49 -30.81 14.20
C LEU A 877 -22.87 -32.09 14.80
N ASP A 878 -21.53 -32.21 14.66
CA ASP A 878 -20.74 -33.28 15.29
C ASP A 878 -21.03 -33.31 16.81
N GLU A 879 -21.18 -34.49 17.37
CA GLU A 879 -21.56 -34.71 18.78
C GLU A 879 -20.64 -33.98 19.76
N THR A 880 -19.37 -33.85 19.42
CA THR A 880 -18.36 -33.06 20.20
C THR A 880 -18.61 -31.56 20.18
N THR A 881 -19.11 -31.04 19.08
CA THR A 881 -19.48 -29.62 18.94
C THR A 881 -20.70 -29.28 19.76
N VAL A 882 -21.71 -30.13 19.72
CA VAL A 882 -22.93 -29.99 20.53
C VAL A 882 -22.61 -30.06 22.03
N GLN A 883 -21.77 -31.01 22.46
CA GLN A 883 -21.32 -31.13 23.85
C GLN A 883 -20.55 -29.89 24.31
N PHE A 884 -19.68 -29.32 23.48
CA PHE A 884 -18.93 -28.13 23.80
C PHE A 884 -19.83 -26.89 23.98
N VAL A 885 -20.74 -26.65 23.00
CA VAL A 885 -21.68 -25.54 23.08
C VAL A 885 -22.62 -25.68 24.27
N ASN A 886 -23.12 -26.88 24.53
CA ASN A 886 -23.97 -27.17 25.69
C ASN A 886 -23.23 -26.96 27.02
N LYS A 887 -21.95 -27.34 27.12
CA LYS A 887 -21.12 -27.06 28.29
C LYS A 887 -20.93 -25.55 28.51
N ALA A 888 -20.61 -24.81 27.45
CA ALA A 888 -20.48 -23.36 27.53
C ALA A 888 -21.79 -22.67 27.92
N THR A 889 -22.91 -23.11 27.33
CA THR A 889 -24.24 -22.59 27.68
C THR A 889 -24.60 -22.88 29.14
N LYS A 890 -24.31 -24.07 29.63
CA LYS A 890 -24.58 -24.47 31.03
C LYS A 890 -23.82 -23.56 32.00
N ILE A 891 -22.53 -23.32 31.79
CA ILE A 891 -21.72 -22.45 32.64
C ILE A 891 -22.28 -21.00 32.65
N VAL A 892 -22.69 -20.47 31.49
CA VAL A 892 -23.32 -19.15 31.43
C VAL A 892 -24.64 -19.11 32.21
N LEU A 893 -25.43 -20.16 32.12
CA LEU A 893 -26.71 -20.24 32.88
C LEU A 893 -26.50 -20.39 34.38
N GLU A 894 -25.48 -21.09 34.85
CA GLU A 894 -25.11 -21.22 36.27
C GLU A 894 -24.60 -19.90 36.87
N ASN A 895 -24.00 -19.03 36.04
CA ASN A 895 -23.49 -17.72 36.44
C ASN A 895 -24.36 -16.55 35.93
N LEU A 896 -25.65 -16.79 35.69
CA LEU A 896 -26.54 -15.88 35.01
C LEU A 896 -26.71 -14.52 35.70
N THR A 897 -26.86 -14.55 37.06
CA THR A 897 -27.10 -13.37 37.88
C THR A 897 -25.82 -12.61 38.25
N ASP A 898 -24.67 -13.21 37.99
CA ASP A 898 -23.39 -12.55 38.31
C ASP A 898 -23.02 -11.53 37.23
N THR A 899 -23.15 -10.25 37.55
CA THR A 899 -22.79 -9.14 36.65
C THR A 899 -21.27 -9.03 36.47
N SER A 900 -20.47 -9.59 37.36
CA SER A 900 -19.00 -9.62 37.27
C SER A 900 -18.45 -10.80 36.41
N PHE A 901 -19.32 -11.71 35.96
CA PHE A 901 -18.92 -12.87 35.18
C PHE A 901 -18.42 -12.46 33.78
N THR A 902 -17.13 -12.65 33.56
CA THR A 902 -16.42 -12.25 32.35
C THR A 902 -16.17 -13.42 31.40
N ILE A 903 -15.82 -13.09 30.14
CA ILE A 903 -15.37 -14.09 29.16
C ILE A 903 -14.13 -14.84 29.66
N ASP A 904 -13.26 -14.18 30.42
CA ASP A 904 -12.07 -14.82 31.00
C ASP A 904 -12.44 -15.83 32.10
N SER A 905 -13.49 -15.57 32.87
CA SER A 905 -14.06 -16.52 33.84
C SER A 905 -14.64 -17.74 33.13
N LEU A 906 -15.41 -17.53 32.06
CA LEU A 906 -15.96 -18.61 31.23
C LEU A 906 -14.87 -19.48 30.61
N CYS A 907 -13.81 -18.85 30.07
CA CYS A 907 -12.65 -19.56 29.48
C CYS A 907 -11.92 -20.43 30.53
N ARG A 908 -11.79 -19.92 31.76
CA ARG A 908 -11.15 -20.63 32.86
C ARG A 908 -11.94 -21.84 33.30
N GLU A 909 -13.25 -21.73 33.39
CA GLU A 909 -14.14 -22.84 33.77
C GLU A 909 -14.24 -23.91 32.67
N ILE A 910 -14.17 -23.51 31.41
CA ILE A 910 -14.13 -24.45 30.28
C ILE A 910 -12.76 -25.13 30.15
N GLY A 911 -11.70 -24.51 30.68
CA GLY A 911 -10.34 -25.04 30.67
C GLY A 911 -9.59 -24.75 29.35
N MET A 912 -9.81 -23.56 28.72
CA MET A 912 -9.12 -23.21 27.48
C MET A 912 -8.75 -21.73 27.42
N SER A 913 -7.79 -21.40 26.53
CA SER A 913 -7.37 -20.00 26.32
C SER A 913 -8.47 -19.17 25.67
N ARG A 914 -8.48 -17.86 25.94
CA ARG A 914 -9.44 -16.92 25.35
C ARG A 914 -9.45 -16.93 23.82
N THR A 915 -8.28 -17.02 23.23
CA THR A 915 -8.14 -17.08 21.75
C THR A 915 -8.78 -18.34 21.19
N LEU A 916 -8.51 -19.50 21.79
CA LEU A 916 -9.07 -20.78 21.37
C LEU A 916 -10.59 -20.83 21.57
N PHE A 917 -11.08 -20.29 22.68
CA PHE A 917 -12.51 -20.18 22.95
C PHE A 917 -13.20 -19.28 21.93
N TYR A 918 -12.59 -18.12 21.59
CA TYR A 918 -13.10 -17.21 20.57
C TYR A 918 -13.25 -17.90 19.22
N VAL A 919 -12.21 -18.58 18.78
CA VAL A 919 -12.24 -19.30 17.48
C VAL A 919 -13.32 -20.38 17.49
N LYS A 920 -13.40 -21.21 18.55
CA LYS A 920 -14.37 -22.30 18.63
C LYS A 920 -15.81 -21.78 18.71
N ILE A 921 -16.12 -20.86 19.61
CA ILE A 921 -17.49 -20.32 19.74
C ILE A 921 -17.91 -19.64 18.45
N LYS A 922 -17.03 -18.85 17.82
CA LYS A 922 -17.38 -18.19 16.57
C LYS A 922 -17.58 -19.18 15.42
N SER A 923 -16.77 -20.23 15.33
CA SER A 923 -16.94 -21.27 14.30
C SER A 923 -18.19 -22.14 14.51
N TYR A 924 -18.55 -22.41 15.76
CA TYR A 924 -19.66 -23.31 16.07
C TYR A 924 -21.03 -22.63 16.17
N THR A 925 -21.05 -21.36 16.58
CA THR A 925 -22.31 -20.61 16.80
C THR A 925 -22.49 -19.41 15.87
N GLY A 926 -21.46 -19.04 15.12
CA GLY A 926 -21.44 -17.84 14.28
C GLY A 926 -21.30 -16.51 15.08
N HIS A 927 -21.34 -16.58 16.42
CA HIS A 927 -21.36 -15.42 17.30
C HIS A 927 -20.00 -15.17 17.98
N SER A 928 -19.70 -13.91 18.31
CA SER A 928 -18.56 -13.64 19.18
C SER A 928 -18.87 -14.16 20.62
N PRO A 929 -17.85 -14.48 21.45
CA PRO A 929 -18.07 -14.90 22.84
C PRO A 929 -18.96 -13.95 23.64
N GLN A 930 -18.83 -12.65 23.42
CA GLN A 930 -19.67 -11.64 24.08
C GLN A 930 -21.12 -11.69 23.61
N ASP A 931 -21.33 -11.87 22.31
CA ASP A 931 -22.68 -11.98 21.75
C ASP A 931 -23.31 -13.32 22.13
N PHE A 932 -22.53 -14.38 22.22
CA PHE A 932 -23.00 -15.70 22.69
C PHE A 932 -23.51 -15.63 24.12
N VAL A 933 -22.75 -15.05 25.06
CA VAL A 933 -23.21 -14.86 26.45
C VAL A 933 -24.43 -13.96 26.50
N ARG A 934 -24.43 -12.88 25.72
CA ARG A 934 -25.56 -11.93 25.65
C ARG A 934 -26.84 -12.60 25.12
N MET A 935 -26.72 -13.44 24.11
CA MET A 935 -27.85 -14.19 23.53
C MET A 935 -28.48 -15.11 24.57
N ILE A 936 -27.69 -15.90 25.29
CA ILE A 936 -28.19 -16.80 26.35
C ILE A 936 -28.91 -16.01 27.44
N ARG A 937 -28.34 -14.87 27.88
CA ARG A 937 -28.98 -13.98 28.86
C ARG A 937 -30.32 -13.45 28.33
N LEU A 938 -30.42 -13.05 27.08
CA LEU A 938 -31.64 -12.52 26.47
C LEU A 938 -32.70 -13.62 26.26
N GLU A 939 -32.31 -14.82 25.87
CA GLU A 939 -33.24 -15.96 25.76
C GLU A 939 -33.83 -16.34 27.11
N LYS A 940 -32.99 -16.38 28.15
CA LYS A 940 -33.51 -16.60 29.52
C LYS A 940 -34.39 -15.45 29.97
N ALA A 941 -34.05 -14.22 29.64
CA ALA A 941 -34.88 -13.05 29.93
C ALA A 941 -36.26 -13.15 29.28
N SER A 942 -36.33 -13.64 28.04
CA SER A 942 -37.61 -13.84 27.33
C SER A 942 -38.51 -14.84 28.08
N SER A 943 -37.93 -15.92 28.58
CA SER A 943 -38.67 -16.92 29.36
C SER A 943 -39.21 -16.36 30.69
N LEU A 944 -38.38 -15.56 31.38
CA LEU A 944 -38.79 -14.90 32.66
C LEU A 944 -39.87 -13.85 32.45
N LEU A 945 -39.79 -13.08 31.36
CA LEU A 945 -40.84 -12.12 30.98
C LEU A 945 -42.19 -12.84 30.77
N ARG A 946 -42.20 -13.97 30.06
CA ARG A 946 -43.40 -14.80 29.86
C ARG A 946 -43.96 -15.37 31.15
N GLN A 947 -43.10 -15.62 32.14
CA GLN A 947 -43.50 -16.08 33.49
C GLN A 947 -44.07 -14.94 34.34
N GLY A 948 -44.12 -13.70 33.87
CA GLY A 948 -44.77 -12.60 34.55
C GLY A 948 -43.85 -11.69 35.35
N HIS A 949 -42.55 -11.92 35.43
CA HIS A 949 -41.60 -11.07 36.15
C HIS A 949 -41.55 -9.65 35.58
N SER A 950 -41.23 -8.68 36.43
CA SER A 950 -41.09 -7.29 36.02
C SER A 950 -39.83 -7.05 35.16
N VAL A 951 -39.81 -6.05 34.29
CA VAL A 951 -38.67 -5.76 33.41
C VAL A 951 -37.37 -5.45 34.19
N SER A 952 -37.50 -4.81 35.35
CA SER A 952 -36.35 -4.50 36.22
C SER A 952 -35.82 -5.78 36.87
N GLU A 953 -36.72 -6.59 37.42
CA GLU A 953 -36.38 -7.87 38.04
C GLU A 953 -35.74 -8.85 37.05
N VAL A 954 -36.22 -8.91 35.81
CA VAL A 954 -35.64 -9.74 34.74
C VAL A 954 -34.23 -9.23 34.34
N ALA A 955 -34.00 -7.94 34.32
CA ALA A 955 -32.66 -7.41 34.06
C ALA A 955 -31.67 -7.87 35.14
N ASP A 956 -32.07 -7.76 36.43
CA ASP A 956 -31.25 -8.21 37.56
C ASP A 956 -31.02 -9.74 37.54
N LEU A 957 -32.08 -10.52 37.32
CA LEU A 957 -32.01 -11.99 37.24
C LEU A 957 -31.21 -12.54 36.05
N THR A 958 -30.95 -11.71 35.06
CA THR A 958 -30.22 -12.09 33.86
C THR A 958 -28.87 -11.39 33.69
N GLY A 959 -28.40 -10.73 34.77
CA GLY A 959 -27.07 -10.17 34.89
C GLY A 959 -26.84 -8.93 34.01
N PHE A 960 -27.86 -8.08 33.85
CA PHE A 960 -27.74 -6.78 33.22
C PHE A 960 -27.73 -5.67 34.31
N ASP A 961 -26.62 -4.98 34.48
CA ASP A 961 -26.44 -3.91 35.45
C ASP A 961 -27.41 -2.74 35.29
N ASN A 962 -27.98 -2.55 34.12
CA ASN A 962 -28.83 -1.42 33.81
C ASN A 962 -30.09 -1.83 33.06
N PRO A 963 -31.29 -1.68 33.64
CA PRO A 963 -32.56 -2.02 33.02
C PRO A 963 -32.87 -1.22 31.73
N LYS A 964 -32.33 0.00 31.57
CA LYS A 964 -32.48 0.76 30.32
C LYS A 964 -31.65 0.15 29.20
N TYR A 965 -30.41 -0.22 29.51
CA TYR A 965 -29.54 -0.92 28.55
C TYR A 965 -30.11 -2.28 28.17
N PHE A 966 -30.59 -3.06 29.13
CA PHE A 966 -31.31 -4.31 28.88
C PHE A 966 -32.47 -4.10 27.91
N SER A 967 -33.31 -3.09 28.13
CA SER A 967 -34.48 -2.81 27.28
C SER A 967 -34.08 -2.48 25.83
N ILE A 968 -32.96 -1.77 25.61
CA ILE A 968 -32.42 -1.45 24.29
C ILE A 968 -31.93 -2.71 23.58
N VAL A 969 -31.12 -3.52 24.28
CA VAL A 969 -30.54 -4.73 23.70
C VAL A 969 -31.59 -5.79 23.43
N PHE A 970 -32.56 -5.96 24.34
CA PHE A 970 -33.68 -6.86 24.18
C PHE A 970 -34.54 -6.50 22.97
N LYS A 971 -34.88 -5.20 22.82
CA LYS A 971 -35.62 -4.70 21.64
C LYS A 971 -34.85 -4.93 20.35
N LYS A 972 -33.52 -4.76 20.37
CA LYS A 972 -32.67 -5.01 19.20
C LYS A 972 -32.68 -6.50 18.80
N TYR A 973 -32.71 -7.40 19.78
CA TYR A 973 -32.67 -8.85 19.53
C TYR A 973 -34.03 -9.44 19.13
N PHE A 974 -35.09 -9.10 19.87
CA PHE A 974 -36.43 -9.65 19.65
C PHE A 974 -37.37 -8.76 18.82
N GLY A 975 -36.93 -7.57 18.39
CA GLY A 975 -37.72 -6.62 17.61
C GLY A 975 -38.77 -5.82 18.43
N VAL A 976 -39.08 -6.27 19.65
CA VAL A 976 -40.10 -5.66 20.54
C VAL A 976 -39.52 -5.34 21.93
N SER A 977 -40.05 -4.31 22.58
CA SER A 977 -39.56 -3.97 23.94
C SER A 977 -39.95 -5.04 24.95
N PRO A 978 -39.15 -5.23 26.05
CA PRO A 978 -39.47 -6.20 27.10
C PRO A 978 -40.86 -6.03 27.70
N SER A 979 -41.34 -4.79 27.86
CA SER A 979 -42.69 -4.48 28.37
C SER A 979 -43.82 -4.91 27.45
N LYS A 980 -43.59 -4.89 26.09
CA LYS A 980 -44.53 -5.41 25.09
C LYS A 980 -44.40 -6.92 24.89
N TYR A 981 -43.26 -7.49 25.21
CA TYR A 981 -43.01 -8.94 25.09
C TYR A 981 -43.67 -9.74 26.23
N LYS A 982 -43.93 -9.07 27.36
CA LYS A 982 -44.62 -9.62 28.52
C LYS A 982 -46.13 -9.78 28.26
N ALA A 983 -46.72 -8.96 27.39
CA ALA A 983 -48.11 -9.00 27.00
C ALA A 983 -48.35 -10.01 25.87
#